data_55c504436150386eb6d5bfba4c876f2c
#
_entry.id   55c504436150386eb6d5bfba4c876f2c
#
_cell.length_a   1.000
_cell.length_b   1.000
_cell.length_c   1.000
_cell.angle_alpha   90.00
_cell.angle_beta   90.00
_cell.angle_gamma   90.00
#
_symmetry.space_group_name_H-M   'P 1'
#
loop_
_entity.id
_entity.type
_entity.pdbx_description
1 polymer ?
#
loop_
_entity_poly.entity_id
_entity_poly.type
_entity_poly.pdbx_seq_one_letter_code
_entity_poly.pdbx_strand_id
1 'polypeptide(L)'
;MPMMKLKYALLLSRIPMLALGQGDYEIVDPNLFYPREPVTPYSQPSPNATGMGGWDVAVARARRFVAELTIEEKVSICTGNGFPANPSIPHHTCQGNISPIERVNFTGLCYTDSDTGIGNSHSYGTGFPAGVTAASTWNRELIRARGYAISTEFKAKGVHAVLGPVLALARVPGGGTNFEGFGADPFLTGAAGYETILGHQGAGVQAEAKQYLGYDGQQYNRTYYSSNIDDKTLHEVEIWPYAEAVRAGVACVMTSYPYVNNSQASQNAYLLNDVLKTHLGFQGYTQTDWFGLKSGVSAILAGLDQDMPGVAFSQTDNNSAWSYYGANYTAAVKNGTVPEWRLTDAATRIMTPYFWLGQDRNYPSVSLEDDPRRSITNAQRQRHRMVAREVAAAGMVLLKNTPGKKGLPLVKPTAIALFGPAAGQNPYGPNQYGLGPSADPANFELPLGYGPTPLTIGIGQGTLAVGGGSGSTFYPRLEDPISAIQQRANQDLTLVDWSTTTNLTMASFVARRATACLPVVASFSGEGVDRNLSLLHNGDDLVATVANNCDNTIPIVQSVGPVNLEAWIDHPNVTAVIWANLGGQELGPALVDVLYGAVNPSGRLVYTIARNDSDYAQPHIMTTPQPYPQLNYTESISVDYRGFERNGKDPRYWFGHGLSYSNFTYSDLVVKTHAGLSESLKQPIQYVADAPGGDSRLYDVAIVVEFQLRNEGPWDGTEIPQLYLEMPPEAGNPTKILRGFDNVQIRDGERQNVRLFLTRKDISYWDVVGQTWVVADGTFTVLIGASSNDIRLKGTLII
;
A
#
# COMPACT_ATOMS: atom_id res chain seq x y z
N MET A 1 45.06 45.31 13.33
CA MET A 1 45.53 44.07 12.66
C MET A 1 44.30 43.47 11.98
N PRO A 2 44.38 43.23 10.67
CA PRO A 2 43.20 43.16 9.83
C PRO A 2 42.73 41.75 9.57
N MET A 3 41.38 41.64 9.51
CA MET A 3 40.59 41.03 8.45
C MET A 3 41.17 39.78 7.79
N MET A 4 40.61 38.64 8.18
CA MET A 4 40.41 37.53 7.30
C MET A 4 38.94 37.27 7.16
N LYS A 5 38.32 38.09 6.32
CA LYS A 5 36.98 37.88 5.77
C LYS A 5 37.14 37.26 4.38
N LEU A 6 36.24 36.37 4.07
CA LEU A 6 35.86 36.00 2.73
C LEU A 6 36.83 35.10 1.96
N LYS A 7 36.72 33.78 2.14
CA LYS A 7 37.03 32.83 1.07
C LYS A 7 36.25 31.50 1.16
N TYR A 8 35.16 31.47 1.91
CA TYR A 8 34.29 30.27 1.95
C TYR A 8 32.96 30.41 1.21
N ALA A 9 32.72 31.55 0.55
CA ALA A 9 31.45 31.79 -0.13
C ALA A 9 31.46 31.48 -1.63
N LEU A 10 32.53 30.88 -2.15
CA LEU A 10 32.68 30.65 -3.61
C LEU A 10 33.06 29.22 -3.99
N LEU A 11 32.98 28.29 -3.06
CA LEU A 11 33.20 26.84 -3.37
C LEU A 11 31.93 25.99 -3.23
N LEU A 12 30.80 26.57 -2.87
CA LEU A 12 29.49 25.88 -2.82
C LEU A 12 28.65 26.05 -4.08
N SER A 13 29.16 26.77 -5.10
CA SER A 13 28.41 27.00 -6.35
C SER A 13 28.88 26.14 -7.52
N ARG A 14 29.71 25.12 -7.29
CA ARG A 14 30.14 24.17 -8.31
C ARG A 14 30.40 22.76 -7.73
N ILE A 15 29.51 22.26 -6.90
CA ILE A 15 29.26 20.82 -6.89
C ILE A 15 28.30 20.63 -8.07
N PRO A 16 28.67 19.87 -9.09
CA PRO A 16 27.69 19.54 -10.09
C PRO A 16 26.57 18.83 -9.37
N MET A 17 25.36 19.30 -9.58
CA MET A 17 24.11 18.57 -9.39
C MET A 17 24.12 17.35 -10.33
N LEU A 18 25.19 16.65 -10.39
CA LEU A 18 25.50 15.60 -11.34
C LEU A 18 25.51 14.31 -10.59
N ALA A 19 24.48 13.69 -10.69
CA ALA A 19 24.30 12.29 -10.40
C ALA A 19 23.35 12.07 -9.27
N LEU A 20 22.11 12.01 -9.64
CA LEU A 20 21.25 11.14 -8.89
C LEU A 20 19.90 11.11 -9.56
N GLY A 21 19.77 10.21 -10.46
CA GLY A 21 18.55 10.03 -11.22
C GLY A 21 18.36 11.04 -12.38
N GLN A 22 19.12 12.09 -12.39
CA GLN A 22 19.03 13.08 -13.43
C GLN A 22 19.67 12.62 -14.74
N GLY A 23 20.82 11.96 -14.69
CA GLY A 23 21.43 11.37 -15.87
C GLY A 23 20.56 10.31 -16.53
N ASP A 24 19.75 9.64 -15.72
CA ASP A 24 18.89 8.57 -16.20
C ASP A 24 17.70 9.08 -17.00
N TYR A 25 17.21 10.30 -16.75
CA TYR A 25 16.08 10.85 -17.51
C TYR A 25 16.49 11.54 -18.83
N GLU A 26 17.69 12.08 -18.90
CA GLU A 26 18.19 12.73 -20.12
C GLU A 26 18.89 11.78 -21.08
N ILE A 27 19.56 10.76 -20.54
CA ILE A 27 20.49 9.93 -21.30
C ILE A 27 19.81 8.70 -21.85
N VAL A 28 18.64 8.38 -21.39
CA VAL A 28 17.98 7.21 -21.89
C VAL A 28 17.28 7.55 -23.19
N ASP A 29 18.08 7.69 -24.21
CA ASP A 29 17.67 7.20 -25.51
C ASP A 29 17.13 5.77 -25.29
N PRO A 30 15.82 5.54 -25.44
CA PRO A 30 15.25 4.20 -25.36
C PRO A 30 16.01 3.20 -26.22
N ASN A 31 16.68 3.68 -27.28
CA ASN A 31 17.53 2.87 -28.14
C ASN A 31 18.86 2.44 -27.51
N LEU A 32 19.33 3.11 -26.45
CA LEU A 32 20.50 2.66 -25.69
C LEU A 32 20.17 1.49 -24.77
N PHE A 33 18.95 1.46 -24.25
CA PHE A 33 18.52 0.45 -23.27
C PHE A 33 17.64 -0.62 -23.92
N TYR A 34 16.84 -0.23 -24.88
CA TYR A 34 16.04 -1.12 -25.68
C TYR A 34 16.40 -0.84 -27.13
N PRO A 35 17.29 -1.64 -27.76
CA PRO A 35 17.78 -1.42 -29.14
C PRO A 35 16.66 -1.50 -30.18
N ARG A 36 15.43 -1.61 -29.73
CA ARG A 36 14.20 -1.42 -30.50
C ARG A 36 13.33 -0.49 -29.71
N GLU A 37 12.64 0.46 -30.35
CA GLU A 37 11.57 1.20 -29.71
C GLU A 37 10.69 0.22 -28.94
N PRO A 38 10.33 0.52 -27.69
CA PRO A 38 9.45 -0.34 -26.92
C PRO A 38 8.16 -0.50 -27.71
N VAL A 39 7.98 -1.69 -28.27
CA VAL A 39 6.83 -2.00 -29.09
C VAL A 39 5.63 -2.10 -28.18
N THR A 40 4.70 -1.19 -28.35
CA THR A 40 3.37 -1.33 -27.76
C THR A 40 2.78 -2.64 -28.28
N PRO A 41 2.45 -3.62 -27.43
CA PRO A 41 1.79 -4.83 -27.88
C PRO A 41 0.53 -4.45 -28.67
N TYR A 42 0.30 -5.13 -29.78
CA TYR A 42 -0.94 -4.95 -30.53
C TYR A 42 -2.13 -5.26 -29.61
N SER A 43 -3.08 -4.35 -29.59
CA SER A 43 -4.33 -4.53 -28.84
C SER A 43 -5.48 -3.85 -29.55
N GLN A 44 -6.67 -4.08 -29.06
CA GLN A 44 -7.86 -3.38 -29.50
C GLN A 44 -7.71 -1.87 -29.25
N PRO A 45 -8.33 -1.01 -30.06
CA PRO A 45 -8.46 0.41 -29.74
C PRO A 45 -9.06 0.61 -28.36
N SER A 46 -8.66 1.68 -27.66
CA SER A 46 -9.24 2.01 -26.35
C SER A 46 -10.76 2.05 -26.43
N PRO A 47 -11.49 1.22 -25.67
CA PRO A 47 -12.94 1.24 -25.69
C PRO A 47 -13.46 2.53 -25.03
N ASN A 48 -14.54 3.09 -25.56
CA ASN A 48 -15.19 4.24 -24.92
C ASN A 48 -15.78 3.86 -23.57
N ALA A 49 -15.77 4.79 -22.61
CA ALA A 49 -16.53 4.64 -21.37
C ALA A 49 -18.02 4.47 -21.67
N THR A 50 -18.63 3.43 -21.13
CA THR A 50 -20.04 3.08 -21.38
C THR A 50 -21.00 3.57 -20.29
N GLY A 51 -20.48 3.80 -19.08
CA GLY A 51 -21.26 4.07 -17.88
C GLY A 51 -21.67 2.82 -17.11
N MET A 52 -21.07 1.67 -17.44
CA MET A 52 -21.28 0.41 -16.75
C MET A 52 -21.11 0.56 -15.22
N GLY A 53 -21.85 -0.21 -14.44
CA GLY A 53 -21.76 -0.17 -12.97
C GLY A 53 -22.37 1.07 -12.31
N GLY A 54 -23.35 1.71 -12.96
CA GLY A 54 -24.06 2.87 -12.40
C GLY A 54 -23.40 4.22 -12.69
N TRP A 55 -22.45 4.26 -13.62
CA TRP A 55 -21.78 5.49 -14.02
C TRP A 55 -22.43 6.18 -15.23
N ASP A 56 -23.51 5.65 -15.78
CA ASP A 56 -24.21 6.11 -16.98
C ASP A 56 -24.58 7.59 -16.93
N VAL A 57 -25.15 8.07 -15.83
CA VAL A 57 -25.49 9.48 -15.61
C VAL A 57 -24.23 10.35 -15.60
N ALA A 58 -23.17 9.92 -14.94
CA ALA A 58 -21.92 10.66 -14.85
C ALA A 58 -21.22 10.73 -16.21
N VAL A 59 -21.15 9.61 -16.94
CA VAL A 59 -20.60 9.56 -18.31
C VAL A 59 -21.39 10.47 -19.25
N ALA A 60 -22.73 10.47 -19.18
CA ALA A 60 -23.54 11.35 -19.99
C ALA A 60 -23.32 12.85 -19.67
N ARG A 61 -23.08 13.18 -18.40
CA ARG A 61 -22.70 14.56 -18.00
C ARG A 61 -21.30 14.92 -18.49
N ALA A 62 -20.33 14.03 -18.33
CA ALA A 62 -18.97 14.23 -18.80
C ALA A 62 -18.92 14.45 -20.32
N ARG A 63 -19.65 13.62 -21.10
CA ARG A 63 -19.74 13.78 -22.56
C ARG A 63 -20.31 15.13 -22.97
N ARG A 64 -21.37 15.60 -22.29
CA ARG A 64 -21.95 16.94 -22.58
C ARG A 64 -20.94 18.03 -22.27
N PHE A 65 -20.28 17.97 -21.14
CA PHE A 65 -19.25 18.94 -20.76
C PHE A 65 -18.09 18.96 -21.76
N VAL A 66 -17.53 17.77 -22.09
CA VAL A 66 -16.39 17.65 -23.01
C VAL A 66 -16.74 18.07 -24.45
N ALA A 67 -18.01 17.92 -24.87
CA ALA A 67 -18.47 18.37 -26.19
C ALA A 67 -18.42 19.91 -26.34
N GLU A 68 -18.44 20.67 -25.24
CA GLU A 68 -18.31 22.14 -25.27
C GLU A 68 -16.86 22.61 -25.33
N LEU A 69 -15.88 21.70 -25.14
CA LEU A 69 -14.46 22.04 -25.05
C LEU A 69 -13.78 22.08 -26.41
N THR A 70 -12.84 23.00 -26.58
CA THR A 70 -11.92 23.00 -27.72
C THR A 70 -10.90 21.86 -27.59
N ILE A 71 -10.13 21.58 -28.66
CA ILE A 71 -9.07 20.59 -28.62
C ILE A 71 -8.03 20.93 -27.53
N GLU A 72 -7.64 22.22 -27.44
CA GLU A 72 -6.68 22.69 -26.44
C GLU A 72 -7.20 22.52 -25.01
N GLU A 73 -8.47 22.79 -24.75
CA GLU A 73 -9.11 22.61 -23.44
C GLU A 73 -9.22 21.13 -23.07
N LYS A 74 -9.57 20.25 -24.02
CA LYS A 74 -9.54 18.78 -23.80
C LYS A 74 -8.12 18.31 -23.47
N VAL A 75 -7.12 18.79 -24.18
CA VAL A 75 -5.71 18.45 -23.91
C VAL A 75 -5.27 18.98 -22.54
N SER A 76 -5.74 20.16 -22.10
CA SER A 76 -5.40 20.69 -20.78
C SER A 76 -5.97 19.84 -19.63
N ILE A 77 -7.12 19.16 -19.83
CA ILE A 77 -7.64 18.18 -18.87
C ILE A 77 -6.78 16.92 -18.80
N CYS A 78 -6.19 16.51 -19.94
CA CYS A 78 -5.33 15.34 -20.04
C CYS A 78 -3.88 15.60 -19.60
N THR A 79 -3.51 16.84 -19.29
CA THR A 79 -2.12 17.24 -19.04
C THR A 79 -2.01 18.00 -17.73
N GLY A 80 -1.19 17.52 -16.81
CA GLY A 80 -0.84 18.25 -15.58
C GLY A 80 -0.10 19.57 -15.85
N ASN A 81 -0.03 20.43 -14.84
CA ASN A 81 0.53 21.78 -14.94
C ASN A 81 1.96 21.93 -14.43
N GLY A 82 2.70 20.81 -14.33
CA GLY A 82 4.08 20.82 -13.84
C GLY A 82 4.19 20.57 -12.33
N PHE A 83 5.46 20.43 -11.90
CA PHE A 83 5.81 20.19 -10.50
C PHE A 83 7.16 20.88 -10.16
N PRO A 84 7.24 21.73 -9.14
CA PRO A 84 6.09 22.39 -8.52
C PRO A 84 5.30 23.21 -9.55
N ALA A 85 3.99 23.26 -9.35
CA ALA A 85 3.15 23.97 -10.29
C ALA A 85 3.45 25.48 -10.28
N ASN A 86 3.15 26.16 -11.39
CA ASN A 86 3.32 27.61 -11.48
C ASN A 86 2.49 28.32 -10.40
N PRO A 87 3.12 29.16 -9.54
CA PRO A 87 2.42 29.88 -8.46
C PRO A 87 1.26 30.76 -8.91
N SER A 88 1.20 31.09 -10.22
CA SER A 88 0.11 31.88 -10.79
C SER A 88 -1.19 31.11 -11.02
N ILE A 89 -1.17 29.77 -10.92
CA ILE A 89 -2.35 28.94 -11.10
C ILE A 89 -2.98 28.59 -9.74
N PRO A 90 -4.33 28.56 -9.68
CA PRO A 90 -5.02 27.93 -8.56
C PRO A 90 -4.54 26.49 -8.37
N HIS A 91 -4.50 26.03 -7.12
CA HIS A 91 -4.06 24.67 -6.77
C HIS A 91 -2.55 24.39 -6.94
N HIS A 92 -1.70 25.41 -7.12
CA HIS A 92 -0.24 25.22 -7.24
C HIS A 92 0.42 24.50 -6.06
N THR A 93 -0.27 24.39 -4.92
CA THR A 93 0.16 23.64 -3.73
C THR A 93 -0.17 22.15 -3.79
N CYS A 94 -0.95 21.69 -4.78
CA CYS A 94 -1.22 20.26 -4.99
C CYS A 94 -0.02 19.59 -5.64
N GLN A 95 0.21 18.32 -5.36
CA GLN A 95 1.24 17.52 -6.04
C GLN A 95 1.02 17.42 -7.53
N GLY A 96 -0.23 17.15 -7.91
CA GLY A 96 -0.69 17.22 -9.28
C GLY A 96 -1.89 18.12 -9.40
N ASN A 97 -2.02 18.78 -10.53
CA ASN A 97 -3.16 19.66 -10.73
C ASN A 97 -3.51 19.83 -12.20
N ILE A 98 -4.80 20.02 -12.45
CA ILE A 98 -5.35 20.40 -13.75
C ILE A 98 -5.86 21.83 -13.66
N SER A 99 -5.53 22.64 -14.66
CA SER A 99 -5.92 24.04 -14.71
C SER A 99 -7.45 24.23 -14.76
N PRO A 100 -7.94 25.30 -14.14
CA PRO A 100 -9.31 25.75 -14.36
C PRO A 100 -9.58 26.10 -15.83
N ILE A 101 -10.82 25.94 -16.26
CA ILE A 101 -11.32 26.43 -17.56
C ILE A 101 -12.52 27.33 -17.28
N GLU A 102 -12.22 28.63 -17.11
CA GLU A 102 -13.21 29.62 -16.65
C GLU A 102 -14.44 29.70 -17.56
N ARG A 103 -14.25 29.60 -18.87
CA ARG A 103 -15.31 29.66 -19.86
C ARG A 103 -16.46 28.66 -19.61
N VAL A 104 -16.14 27.50 -19.03
CA VAL A 104 -17.11 26.42 -18.74
C VAL A 104 -17.29 26.20 -17.23
N ASN A 105 -16.85 27.12 -16.41
CA ASN A 105 -16.95 27.04 -14.95
C ASN A 105 -16.27 25.77 -14.34
N PHE A 106 -15.23 25.27 -14.94
CA PHE A 106 -14.43 24.19 -14.40
C PHE A 106 -13.35 24.76 -13.49
N THR A 107 -13.34 24.36 -12.22
CA THR A 107 -12.42 24.91 -11.21
C THR A 107 -11.04 24.27 -11.20
N GLY A 108 -10.80 23.25 -12.05
CA GLY A 108 -9.60 22.44 -12.03
C GLY A 108 -9.68 21.25 -11.08
N LEU A 109 -8.62 20.45 -11.05
CA LEU A 109 -8.48 19.30 -10.14
C LEU A 109 -7.20 19.42 -9.33
N CYS A 110 -7.24 18.96 -8.08
CA CYS A 110 -6.12 18.87 -7.17
C CYS A 110 -5.91 17.40 -6.78
N TYR A 111 -4.71 16.90 -6.96
CA TYR A 111 -4.23 15.58 -6.59
C TYR A 111 -3.20 15.70 -5.50
N THR A 112 -3.25 14.86 -4.48
CA THR A 112 -2.30 14.90 -3.37
C THR A 112 -2.02 13.50 -2.84
N ASP A 113 -0.75 13.25 -2.48
CA ASP A 113 -0.36 12.13 -1.63
C ASP A 113 -0.97 12.32 -0.23
N SER A 114 -1.07 11.37 0.62
CA SER A 114 -0.66 9.99 0.60
C SER A 114 -1.81 9.12 1.10
N ASP A 115 -1.61 7.78 1.06
CA ASP A 115 -2.57 6.82 1.60
C ASP A 115 -2.55 6.68 3.14
N THR A 116 -1.64 7.38 3.82
CA THR A 116 -1.53 7.43 5.30
C THR A 116 -2.06 8.72 5.93
N GLY A 117 -2.59 9.62 5.12
CA GLY A 117 -3.08 10.96 5.51
C GLY A 117 -2.64 12.01 4.50
N ILE A 118 -2.89 13.28 4.75
CA ILE A 118 -2.47 14.34 3.83
C ILE A 118 -0.95 14.41 3.81
N GLY A 119 -0.35 14.07 2.66
CA GLY A 119 1.09 13.95 2.48
C GLY A 119 1.83 15.26 2.25
N ASN A 120 3.14 15.13 2.12
CA ASN A 120 4.06 16.17 1.65
C ASN A 120 3.99 17.52 2.37
N SER A 121 4.40 17.54 3.63
CA SER A 121 4.54 18.76 4.45
C SER A 121 3.27 19.56 4.71
N HIS A 122 2.12 19.12 4.24
CA HIS A 122 0.87 19.85 4.46
C HIS A 122 0.34 19.68 5.88
N SER A 123 0.17 20.77 6.55
CA SER A 123 -0.12 20.83 7.97
C SER A 123 -1.54 20.35 8.33
N TYR A 124 -1.64 19.77 9.53
CA TYR A 124 -2.92 19.49 10.21
C TYR A 124 -3.80 18.40 9.60
N GLY A 125 -3.21 17.40 8.93
CA GLY A 125 -3.86 16.11 8.69
C GLY A 125 -3.70 15.18 9.89
N THR A 126 -4.55 14.14 10.00
CA THR A 126 -4.33 13.02 10.91
C THR A 126 -3.35 12.04 10.25
N GLY A 127 -2.33 11.61 11.00
CA GLY A 127 -1.43 10.52 10.56
C GLY A 127 -2.04 9.16 10.89
N PHE A 128 -2.58 8.50 9.90
CA PHE A 128 -3.19 7.18 10.04
C PHE A 128 -2.16 6.05 9.97
N PRO A 129 -2.48 4.86 10.51
CA PRO A 129 -1.68 3.66 10.27
C PRO A 129 -1.48 3.38 8.79
N ALA A 130 -0.32 2.83 8.43
CA ALA A 130 0.01 2.48 7.05
C ALA A 130 -0.89 1.37 6.48
N GLY A 131 -0.85 1.15 5.16
CA GLY A 131 -1.63 0.11 4.48
C GLY A 131 -1.39 -1.28 5.05
N VAL A 132 -0.12 -1.63 5.29
CA VAL A 132 0.28 -2.91 5.90
C VAL A 132 -0.34 -3.13 7.30
N THR A 133 -0.47 -2.06 8.10
CA THR A 133 -1.11 -2.10 9.41
C THR A 133 -2.62 -2.25 9.28
N ALA A 134 -3.24 -1.51 8.35
CA ALA A 134 -4.66 -1.62 8.08
C ALA A 134 -5.05 -3.04 7.61
N ALA A 135 -4.27 -3.63 6.72
CA ALA A 135 -4.44 -5.01 6.26
C ALA A 135 -4.26 -6.03 7.39
N SER A 136 -3.31 -5.80 8.31
CA SER A 136 -3.06 -6.67 9.47
C SER A 136 -4.25 -6.73 10.45
N THR A 137 -5.22 -5.82 10.34
CA THR A 137 -6.48 -5.92 11.08
C THR A 137 -7.37 -7.05 10.58
N TRP A 138 -7.26 -7.45 9.32
CA TRP A 138 -8.16 -8.36 8.61
C TRP A 138 -9.64 -7.98 8.82
N ASN A 139 -9.90 -6.69 8.98
CA ASN A 139 -11.22 -6.12 9.26
C ASN A 139 -11.63 -5.15 8.16
N ARG A 140 -12.58 -5.58 7.32
CA ARG A 140 -13.08 -4.80 6.18
C ARG A 140 -13.67 -3.46 6.60
N GLU A 141 -14.38 -3.42 7.73
CA GLU A 141 -15.03 -2.21 8.24
C GLU A 141 -13.99 -1.18 8.70
N LEU A 142 -12.96 -1.60 9.44
CA LEU A 142 -11.88 -0.71 9.88
C LEU A 142 -11.06 -0.18 8.70
N ILE A 143 -10.79 -1.02 7.70
CA ILE A 143 -10.09 -0.60 6.47
C ILE A 143 -10.90 0.48 5.75
N ARG A 144 -12.21 0.26 5.58
CA ARG A 144 -13.12 1.25 4.96
C ARG A 144 -13.22 2.53 5.79
N ALA A 145 -13.34 2.42 7.11
CA ALA A 145 -13.43 3.56 8.02
C ALA A 145 -12.15 4.42 7.97
N ARG A 146 -10.96 3.77 7.87
CA ARG A 146 -9.69 4.47 7.67
C ARG A 146 -9.70 5.27 6.37
N GLY A 147 -10.04 4.64 5.24
CA GLY A 147 -10.11 5.31 3.93
C GLY A 147 -11.10 6.48 3.94
N TYR A 148 -12.26 6.31 4.56
CA TYR A 148 -13.25 7.37 4.69
C TYR A 148 -12.75 8.55 5.53
N ALA A 149 -12.09 8.28 6.64
CA ALA A 149 -11.54 9.31 7.53
C ALA A 149 -10.43 10.12 6.83
N ILE A 150 -9.49 9.44 6.15
CA ILE A 150 -8.44 10.08 5.33
C ILE A 150 -9.10 11.04 4.32
N SER A 151 -10.01 10.55 3.50
CA SER A 151 -10.60 11.34 2.42
C SER A 151 -11.56 12.42 2.90
N THR A 152 -12.13 12.30 4.09
CA THR A 152 -12.88 13.41 4.69
C THR A 152 -11.95 14.60 4.98
N GLU A 153 -10.71 14.35 5.37
CA GLU A 153 -9.71 15.41 5.55
C GLU A 153 -9.21 15.98 4.23
N PHE A 154 -8.97 15.12 3.23
CA PHE A 154 -8.64 15.55 1.86
C PHE A 154 -9.71 16.49 1.30
N LYS A 155 -10.97 16.09 1.35
CA LYS A 155 -12.10 16.91 0.90
C LYS A 155 -12.18 18.23 1.65
N ALA A 156 -12.00 18.23 2.98
CA ALA A 156 -12.03 19.44 3.78
C ALA A 156 -10.94 20.44 3.38
N LYS A 157 -9.85 19.97 2.77
CA LYS A 157 -8.78 20.79 2.21
C LYS A 157 -8.93 21.07 0.71
N GLY A 158 -10.03 20.67 0.10
CA GLY A 158 -10.33 20.92 -1.32
C GLY A 158 -9.58 20.00 -2.29
N VAL A 159 -9.01 18.90 -1.81
CA VAL A 159 -8.33 17.90 -2.66
C VAL A 159 -9.36 17.02 -3.35
N HIS A 160 -9.22 16.85 -4.66
CA HIS A 160 -10.17 16.11 -5.49
C HIS A 160 -9.84 14.62 -5.58
N ALA A 161 -8.54 14.26 -5.57
CA ALA A 161 -8.07 12.90 -5.68
C ALA A 161 -6.96 12.59 -4.67
N VAL A 162 -7.04 11.41 -4.04
CA VAL A 162 -5.99 10.83 -3.22
C VAL A 162 -5.19 9.83 -4.04
N LEU A 163 -3.85 9.93 -4.03
CA LEU A 163 -2.96 9.02 -4.73
C LEU A 163 -2.80 7.71 -3.91
N GLY A 164 -3.83 6.93 -3.94
CA GLY A 164 -4.00 5.66 -3.22
C GLY A 164 -5.39 5.04 -3.42
N PRO A 165 -5.56 3.75 -3.10
CA PRO A 165 -4.66 2.85 -2.37
C PRO A 165 -3.55 2.24 -3.23
N VAL A 166 -2.46 1.80 -2.55
CA VAL A 166 -1.41 0.99 -3.17
C VAL A 166 -1.85 -0.47 -3.23
N LEU A 167 -1.92 -1.02 -4.43
CA LEU A 167 -2.33 -2.40 -4.70
C LEU A 167 -1.17 -3.28 -5.20
N ALA A 168 0.02 -2.71 -5.36
CA ALA A 168 1.23 -3.47 -5.63
C ALA A 168 1.48 -4.47 -4.49
N LEU A 169 1.79 -5.71 -4.84
CA LEU A 169 2.03 -6.77 -3.86
C LEU A 169 3.42 -6.66 -3.25
N ALA A 170 3.55 -6.99 -1.97
CA ALA A 170 4.83 -7.10 -1.30
C ALA A 170 5.56 -8.42 -1.69
N ARG A 171 5.72 -8.67 -2.98
CA ARG A 171 6.32 -9.87 -3.55
C ARG A 171 7.79 -9.98 -3.20
N VAL A 172 8.51 -8.86 -3.23
CA VAL A 172 9.89 -8.75 -2.78
C VAL A 172 9.89 -8.23 -1.35
N PRO A 173 10.29 -9.02 -0.34
CA PRO A 173 10.11 -8.65 1.08
C PRO A 173 10.87 -7.39 1.51
N GLY A 174 11.97 -7.06 0.82
CA GLY A 174 12.77 -5.86 1.05
C GLY A 174 12.32 -4.63 0.25
N GLY A 175 11.26 -4.74 -0.56
CA GLY A 175 10.77 -3.65 -1.40
C GLY A 175 10.38 -2.41 -0.60
N GLY A 176 10.83 -1.23 -1.06
CA GLY A 176 10.80 0.00 -0.27
C GLY A 176 9.40 0.50 0.08
N THR A 177 8.44 0.39 -0.83
CA THR A 177 7.06 0.87 -0.67
C THR A 177 6.08 -0.18 -0.17
N ASN A 178 6.55 -1.38 0.22
CA ASN A 178 5.68 -2.45 0.70
C ASN A 178 4.76 -2.05 1.86
N PHE A 179 5.16 -1.07 2.67
CA PHE A 179 4.38 -0.60 3.81
C PHE A 179 3.09 0.14 3.41
N GLU A 180 3.08 0.74 2.22
CA GLU A 180 1.91 1.45 1.69
C GLU A 180 0.80 0.47 1.28
N GLY A 181 1.19 -0.71 0.76
CA GLY A 181 0.29 -1.76 0.31
C GLY A 181 -0.28 -2.61 1.43
N PHE A 182 -0.98 -3.67 1.05
CA PHE A 182 -1.75 -4.52 1.95
C PHE A 182 -1.14 -5.92 2.15
N GLY A 183 0.15 -6.08 1.87
CA GLY A 183 0.88 -7.32 2.05
C GLY A 183 1.10 -8.11 0.77
N ALA A 184 1.38 -9.41 0.91
CA ALA A 184 1.88 -10.23 -0.19
C ALA A 184 0.81 -11.12 -0.86
N ASP A 185 -0.40 -11.21 -0.29
CA ASP A 185 -1.46 -12.05 -0.85
C ASP A 185 -2.44 -11.25 -1.73
N PRO A 186 -2.69 -11.67 -2.98
CA PRO A 186 -3.54 -10.93 -3.92
C PRO A 186 -5.02 -10.87 -3.49
N PHE A 187 -5.55 -11.88 -2.81
CA PHE A 187 -6.92 -11.87 -2.32
C PHE A 187 -7.11 -10.86 -1.18
N LEU A 188 -6.20 -10.88 -0.20
CA LEU A 188 -6.23 -9.92 0.91
C LEU A 188 -6.03 -8.48 0.42
N THR A 189 -5.06 -8.27 -0.48
CA THR A 189 -4.79 -6.95 -1.09
C THR A 189 -6.00 -6.47 -1.89
N GLY A 190 -6.63 -7.34 -2.67
CA GLY A 190 -7.86 -7.01 -3.40
C GLY A 190 -9.01 -6.63 -2.48
N ALA A 191 -9.22 -7.39 -1.40
CA ALA A 191 -10.26 -7.09 -0.42
C ALA A 191 -10.01 -5.76 0.31
N ALA A 192 -8.76 -5.50 0.73
CA ALA A 192 -8.39 -4.26 1.41
C ALA A 192 -8.46 -3.05 0.47
N GLY A 193 -8.03 -3.21 -0.79
CA GLY A 193 -8.16 -2.18 -1.83
C GLY A 193 -9.61 -1.82 -2.11
N TYR A 194 -10.47 -2.84 -2.26
CA TYR A 194 -11.92 -2.67 -2.44
C TYR A 194 -12.53 -1.78 -1.33
N GLU A 195 -12.25 -2.13 -0.07
CA GLU A 195 -12.79 -1.40 1.09
C GLU A 195 -12.23 0.02 1.20
N THR A 196 -10.94 0.21 0.91
CA THR A 196 -10.29 1.53 0.94
C THR A 196 -10.89 2.45 -0.13
N ILE A 197 -11.09 1.94 -1.36
CA ILE A 197 -11.72 2.70 -2.46
C ILE A 197 -13.14 3.12 -2.09
N LEU A 198 -13.94 2.20 -1.53
CA LEU A 198 -15.29 2.55 -1.04
C LEU A 198 -15.23 3.62 0.06
N GLY A 199 -14.24 3.56 0.94
CA GLY A 199 -14.01 4.58 1.96
C GLY A 199 -13.71 5.95 1.36
N HIS A 200 -12.71 6.03 0.50
CA HIS A 200 -12.29 7.28 -0.16
C HIS A 200 -13.42 7.92 -0.96
N GLN A 201 -14.06 7.15 -1.81
CA GLN A 201 -15.11 7.65 -2.71
C GLN A 201 -16.42 7.90 -1.97
N GLY A 202 -16.69 7.18 -0.88
CA GLY A 202 -17.78 7.48 0.04
C GLY A 202 -17.68 8.85 0.71
N ALA A 203 -16.47 9.39 0.87
CA ALA A 203 -16.24 10.77 1.31
C ALA A 203 -16.36 11.80 0.17
N GLY A 204 -16.39 11.38 -1.08
CA GLY A 204 -16.47 12.23 -2.28
C GLY A 204 -15.11 12.64 -2.85
N VAL A 205 -14.05 11.91 -2.55
CA VAL A 205 -12.70 12.07 -3.11
C VAL A 205 -12.42 10.92 -4.06
N GLN A 206 -11.84 11.20 -5.21
CA GLN A 206 -11.43 10.16 -6.16
C GLN A 206 -10.33 9.30 -5.55
N ALA A 207 -10.47 7.98 -5.61
CA ALA A 207 -9.42 7.04 -5.29
C ALA A 207 -8.59 6.74 -6.54
N GLU A 208 -7.28 6.59 -6.36
CA GLU A 208 -6.35 6.26 -7.43
C GLU A 208 -5.57 5.00 -7.09
N ALA A 209 -5.97 3.86 -7.65
CA ALA A 209 -5.29 2.58 -7.42
C ALA A 209 -3.90 2.56 -8.07
N LYS A 210 -2.85 2.33 -7.28
CA LYS A 210 -1.45 2.39 -7.73
C LYS A 210 -0.62 1.21 -7.21
N GLN A 211 0.49 0.85 -7.86
CA GLN A 211 0.87 1.27 -9.21
C GLN A 211 0.65 0.09 -10.17
N TYR A 212 -0.08 0.29 -11.24
CA TYR A 212 -0.47 -0.71 -12.23
C TYR A 212 0.63 -0.89 -13.27
N LEU A 213 1.39 -1.96 -13.24
CA LEU A 213 1.67 -3.01 -12.28
C LEU A 213 3.16 -3.39 -12.32
N GLY A 214 3.56 -4.36 -11.49
CA GLY A 214 4.92 -4.91 -11.53
C GLY A 214 6.01 -3.99 -10.94
N TYR A 215 5.67 -3.21 -9.93
CA TYR A 215 6.56 -2.23 -9.30
C TYR A 215 7.15 -2.75 -7.98
N ASP A 216 8.15 -3.64 -8.08
CA ASP A 216 8.72 -4.34 -6.93
C ASP A 216 9.99 -3.71 -6.36
N GLY A 217 10.82 -3.09 -7.19
CA GLY A 217 12.11 -2.53 -6.78
C GLY A 217 12.09 -1.01 -6.76
N GLN A 218 12.69 -0.43 -5.72
CA GLN A 218 12.73 1.03 -5.53
C GLN A 218 14.10 1.63 -5.81
N GLN A 219 15.19 0.91 -5.57
CA GLN A 219 16.55 1.37 -5.84
C GLN A 219 17.00 1.04 -7.25
N TYR A 220 18.02 1.76 -7.74
CA TYR A 220 18.75 1.48 -8.98
C TYR A 220 17.85 1.24 -10.18
N ASN A 221 17.62 2.28 -10.96
CA ASN A 221 16.85 2.20 -12.21
C ASN A 221 15.39 1.76 -12.02
N ARG A 222 14.74 2.12 -10.91
CA ARG A 222 13.32 1.78 -10.64
C ARG A 222 12.37 2.13 -11.79
N THR A 223 12.78 3.04 -12.66
CA THR A 223 11.99 3.51 -13.79
C THR A 223 12.34 2.80 -15.10
N TYR A 224 13.33 1.92 -15.13
CA TYR A 224 13.89 1.32 -16.34
C TYR A 224 14.07 -0.19 -16.31
N TYR A 225 13.65 -0.89 -15.27
CA TYR A 225 13.65 -2.34 -15.30
C TYR A 225 12.37 -2.89 -15.95
N SER A 226 12.42 -4.14 -16.39
CA SER A 226 11.24 -4.85 -16.88
C SER A 226 10.84 -5.95 -15.92
N SER A 227 9.59 -5.92 -15.46
CA SER A 227 8.92 -7.03 -14.77
C SER A 227 8.39 -7.99 -15.81
N ASN A 228 9.01 -9.18 -15.91
CA ASN A 228 8.65 -10.19 -16.89
C ASN A 228 7.73 -11.21 -16.23
N ILE A 229 6.46 -11.11 -16.52
CA ILE A 229 5.36 -11.79 -15.85
C ILE A 229 4.69 -12.73 -16.86
N ASP A 230 4.58 -14.02 -16.53
CA ASP A 230 3.81 -14.95 -17.33
C ASP A 230 2.30 -14.67 -17.22
N ASP A 231 1.54 -15.08 -18.23
CA ASP A 231 0.13 -14.72 -18.36
C ASP A 231 -0.76 -15.22 -17.20
N LYS A 232 -0.47 -16.42 -16.67
CA LYS A 232 -1.18 -16.97 -15.51
C LYS A 232 -0.91 -16.16 -14.25
N THR A 233 0.35 -15.86 -13.96
CA THR A 233 0.76 -15.00 -12.83
C THR A 233 0.16 -13.62 -12.97
N LEU A 234 0.17 -13.06 -14.18
CA LEU A 234 -0.42 -11.77 -14.47
C LEU A 234 -1.89 -11.69 -14.01
N HIS A 235 -2.72 -12.68 -14.38
CA HIS A 235 -4.15 -12.67 -14.08
C HIS A 235 -4.51 -13.15 -12.67
N GLU A 236 -3.85 -14.22 -12.18
CA GLU A 236 -4.20 -14.82 -10.88
C GLU A 236 -3.55 -14.12 -9.69
N VAL A 237 -2.51 -13.31 -9.92
CA VAL A 237 -1.76 -12.63 -8.87
C VAL A 237 -1.79 -11.12 -9.05
N GLU A 238 -1.17 -10.59 -10.12
CA GLU A 238 -0.92 -9.15 -10.26
C GLU A 238 -2.19 -8.33 -10.56
N ILE A 239 -3.07 -8.84 -11.43
CA ILE A 239 -4.32 -8.16 -11.82
C ILE A 239 -5.44 -8.40 -10.80
N TRP A 240 -5.35 -9.45 -9.96
CA TRP A 240 -6.41 -9.77 -9.01
C TRP A 240 -6.84 -8.58 -8.14
N PRO A 241 -5.92 -7.82 -7.48
CA PRO A 241 -6.30 -6.65 -6.70
C PRO A 241 -6.95 -5.54 -7.54
N TYR A 242 -6.50 -5.35 -8.77
CA TYR A 242 -7.06 -4.33 -9.66
C TYR A 242 -8.45 -4.70 -10.18
N ALA A 243 -8.74 -5.98 -10.37
CA ALA A 243 -10.09 -6.42 -10.68
C ALA A 243 -11.07 -6.06 -9.54
N GLU A 244 -10.65 -6.23 -8.28
CA GLU A 244 -11.42 -5.82 -7.11
C GLU A 244 -11.53 -4.28 -7.01
N ALA A 245 -10.48 -3.54 -7.37
CA ALA A 245 -10.53 -2.08 -7.45
C ALA A 245 -11.54 -1.57 -8.50
N VAL A 246 -11.54 -2.19 -9.68
CA VAL A 246 -12.53 -1.85 -10.73
C VAL A 246 -13.94 -2.21 -10.27
N ARG A 247 -14.13 -3.34 -9.59
CA ARG A 247 -15.40 -3.75 -9.00
C ARG A 247 -15.89 -2.77 -7.92
N ALA A 248 -14.97 -2.18 -7.16
CA ALA A 248 -15.29 -1.11 -6.21
C ALA A 248 -15.64 0.23 -6.88
N GLY A 249 -15.49 0.35 -8.19
CA GLY A 249 -15.74 1.57 -8.94
C GLY A 249 -14.62 2.60 -8.79
N VAL A 250 -13.35 2.19 -8.80
CA VAL A 250 -12.20 3.10 -8.67
C VAL A 250 -12.21 4.18 -9.75
N ALA A 251 -11.94 5.43 -9.36
CA ALA A 251 -11.95 6.58 -10.26
C ALA A 251 -10.74 6.63 -11.20
N CYS A 252 -9.56 6.30 -10.68
CA CYS A 252 -8.31 6.36 -11.41
C CYS A 252 -7.46 5.11 -11.18
N VAL A 253 -6.67 4.74 -12.19
CA VAL A 253 -5.61 3.74 -12.08
C VAL A 253 -4.30 4.36 -12.53
N MET A 254 -3.34 4.47 -11.61
CA MET A 254 -2.00 5.00 -11.88
C MET A 254 -1.12 3.90 -12.46
N THR A 255 -0.52 4.15 -13.63
CA THR A 255 0.47 3.24 -14.21
C THR A 255 1.79 3.31 -13.47
N SER A 256 2.49 2.18 -13.39
CA SER A 256 3.80 2.12 -12.75
C SER A 256 4.92 2.71 -13.62
N TYR A 257 6.08 2.94 -13.00
CA TYR A 257 7.29 3.40 -13.72
C TYR A 257 7.93 2.34 -14.62
N PRO A 258 8.07 1.07 -14.19
CA PRO A 258 8.80 0.06 -14.94
C PRO A 258 8.09 -0.38 -16.22
N TYR A 259 8.80 -1.23 -16.95
CA TYR A 259 8.26 -1.95 -18.08
C TYR A 259 7.60 -3.26 -17.61
N VAL A 260 6.59 -3.70 -18.31
CA VAL A 260 5.99 -5.02 -18.13
C VAL A 260 6.18 -5.79 -19.43
N ASN A 261 6.88 -6.92 -19.35
CA ASN A 261 7.23 -7.71 -20.51
C ASN A 261 7.89 -6.86 -21.64
N ASN A 262 8.81 -5.97 -21.23
CA ASN A 262 9.54 -5.05 -22.09
C ASN A 262 8.71 -3.97 -22.81
N SER A 263 7.46 -3.76 -22.39
CA SER A 263 6.65 -2.60 -22.79
C SER A 263 6.41 -1.70 -21.56
N GLN A 264 6.73 -0.42 -21.68
CA GLN A 264 6.54 0.52 -20.58
C GLN A 264 5.08 0.56 -20.15
N ALA A 265 4.81 0.55 -18.83
CA ALA A 265 3.46 0.39 -18.29
C ALA A 265 2.47 1.43 -18.84
N SER A 266 2.89 2.70 -18.99
CA SER A 266 2.03 3.79 -19.50
C SER A 266 1.77 3.74 -21.01
N GLN A 267 2.46 2.88 -21.78
CA GLN A 267 2.19 2.64 -23.20
C GLN A 267 1.92 1.17 -23.54
N ASN A 268 1.63 0.35 -22.53
CA ASN A 268 1.31 -1.06 -22.75
C ASN A 268 -0.17 -1.22 -23.09
N ALA A 269 -0.48 -1.27 -24.38
CA ALA A 269 -1.85 -1.33 -24.88
C ALA A 269 -2.60 -2.60 -24.41
N TYR A 270 -1.91 -3.73 -24.29
CA TYR A 270 -2.51 -4.95 -23.74
C TYR A 270 -3.01 -4.72 -22.30
N LEU A 271 -2.18 -4.13 -21.44
CA LEU A 271 -2.58 -3.87 -20.05
C LEU A 271 -3.68 -2.81 -19.95
N LEU A 272 -3.58 -1.71 -20.71
CA LEU A 272 -4.48 -0.57 -20.57
C LEU A 272 -5.80 -0.75 -21.32
N ASN A 273 -5.77 -1.20 -22.58
CA ASN A 273 -6.96 -1.33 -23.41
C ASN A 273 -7.62 -2.71 -23.27
N ASP A 274 -6.83 -3.80 -23.39
CA ASP A 274 -7.42 -5.14 -23.38
C ASP A 274 -7.77 -5.57 -21.96
N VAL A 275 -6.79 -5.58 -21.04
CA VAL A 275 -7.04 -6.08 -19.69
C VAL A 275 -7.88 -5.10 -18.87
N LEU A 276 -7.41 -3.86 -18.69
CA LEU A 276 -8.07 -2.95 -17.76
C LEU A 276 -9.42 -2.44 -18.29
N LYS A 277 -9.44 -1.88 -19.53
CA LYS A 277 -10.66 -1.24 -20.05
C LYS A 277 -11.65 -2.23 -20.66
N THR A 278 -11.19 -3.31 -21.31
CA THR A 278 -12.06 -4.28 -21.99
C THR A 278 -12.41 -5.46 -21.10
N HIS A 279 -11.41 -6.16 -20.59
CA HIS A 279 -11.65 -7.39 -19.80
C HIS A 279 -12.22 -7.07 -18.40
N LEU A 280 -11.71 -6.02 -17.73
CA LEU A 280 -12.22 -5.61 -16.42
C LEU A 280 -13.33 -4.56 -16.49
N GLY A 281 -13.59 -3.98 -17.66
CA GLY A 281 -14.67 -3.00 -17.84
C GLY A 281 -14.46 -1.66 -17.12
N PHE A 282 -13.21 -1.23 -16.95
CA PHE A 282 -12.86 0.00 -16.24
C PHE A 282 -13.46 1.25 -16.89
N GLN A 283 -14.19 2.03 -16.14
CA GLN A 283 -14.93 3.20 -16.59
C GLN A 283 -14.24 4.54 -16.31
N GLY A 284 -13.31 4.55 -15.34
CA GLY A 284 -12.52 5.73 -14.99
C GLY A 284 -11.38 6.00 -15.96
N TYR A 285 -10.38 6.72 -15.52
CA TYR A 285 -9.21 7.12 -16.32
C TYR A 285 -7.92 6.49 -15.83
N THR A 286 -6.97 6.35 -16.75
CA THR A 286 -5.60 5.92 -16.47
C THR A 286 -4.69 7.14 -16.41
N GLN A 287 -3.79 7.19 -15.43
CA GLN A 287 -2.85 8.27 -15.19
C GLN A 287 -1.43 7.73 -15.09
N THR A 288 -0.43 8.51 -15.48
CA THR A 288 0.97 8.15 -15.20
C THR A 288 1.31 8.37 -13.74
N ASP A 289 2.23 7.58 -13.21
CA ASP A 289 3.03 8.03 -12.08
C ASP A 289 3.86 9.27 -12.47
N TRP A 290 4.33 10.06 -11.50
CA TRP A 290 5.00 11.35 -11.75
C TRP A 290 6.25 11.19 -12.60
N PHE A 291 6.31 11.89 -13.73
CA PHE A 291 7.38 11.76 -14.72
C PHE A 291 7.50 10.36 -15.36
N GLY A 292 6.50 9.51 -15.18
CA GLY A 292 6.46 8.14 -15.69
C GLY A 292 6.24 8.05 -17.21
N LEU A 293 5.84 9.13 -17.87
CA LEU A 293 5.61 9.14 -19.31
C LEU A 293 6.94 9.14 -20.09
N LYS A 294 7.07 8.22 -21.05
CA LYS A 294 8.27 8.08 -21.90
C LYS A 294 7.96 8.25 -23.38
N SER A 295 6.69 8.37 -23.77
CA SER A 295 6.27 8.59 -25.14
C SER A 295 4.97 9.39 -25.21
N GLY A 296 4.71 10.10 -26.32
CA GLY A 296 3.45 10.83 -26.53
C GLY A 296 2.40 9.95 -27.21
N VAL A 297 2.46 9.89 -28.55
CA VAL A 297 1.45 9.22 -29.38
C VAL A 297 1.23 7.75 -29.00
N SER A 298 2.32 7.00 -28.76
CA SER A 298 2.23 5.58 -28.39
C SER A 298 1.44 5.38 -27.11
N ALA A 299 1.68 6.18 -26.07
CA ALA A 299 0.95 6.09 -24.80
C ALA A 299 -0.53 6.47 -24.95
N ILE A 300 -0.82 7.54 -25.70
CA ILE A 300 -2.20 7.97 -26.00
C ILE A 300 -2.98 6.85 -26.69
N LEU A 301 -2.43 6.26 -27.72
CA LEU A 301 -3.06 5.19 -28.49
C LEU A 301 -3.16 3.89 -27.70
N ALA A 302 -2.19 3.63 -26.81
CA ALA A 302 -2.22 2.50 -25.89
C ALA A 302 -3.30 2.60 -24.80
N GLY A 303 -3.96 3.76 -24.65
CA GLY A 303 -5.06 3.91 -23.71
C GLY A 303 -4.76 4.78 -22.50
N LEU A 304 -3.58 5.42 -22.41
CA LEU A 304 -3.29 6.38 -21.35
C LEU A 304 -4.15 7.65 -21.53
N ASP A 305 -4.81 8.06 -20.45
CA ASP A 305 -5.75 9.18 -20.48
C ASP A 305 -5.11 10.49 -19.97
N GLN A 306 -4.26 10.42 -18.94
CA GLN A 306 -3.69 11.60 -18.29
C GLN A 306 -2.19 11.46 -18.00
N ASP A 307 -1.45 12.55 -18.22
CA ASP A 307 -0.02 12.67 -17.90
C ASP A 307 0.19 13.56 -16.67
N MET A 308 0.87 13.03 -15.64
CA MET A 308 1.28 13.76 -14.44
C MET A 308 2.80 13.72 -14.26
N PRO A 309 3.39 14.83 -13.88
CA PRO A 309 2.81 16.17 -13.65
C PRO A 309 2.60 16.99 -14.93
N GLY A 310 2.61 16.39 -16.13
CA GLY A 310 2.37 17.05 -17.42
C GLY A 310 3.61 17.73 -18.01
N VAL A 311 4.77 17.57 -17.40
CA VAL A 311 6.05 18.03 -17.89
C VAL A 311 7.06 16.89 -17.88
N ALA A 312 7.89 16.80 -18.90
CA ALA A 312 9.04 15.91 -18.86
C ALA A 312 10.12 16.54 -17.99
N PHE A 313 10.84 15.71 -17.26
CA PHE A 313 11.93 16.19 -16.43
C PHE A 313 13.06 16.73 -17.34
N SER A 314 13.20 18.05 -17.41
CA SER A 314 14.34 18.70 -18.08
C SER A 314 15.18 19.43 -17.04
N GLN A 315 16.46 19.07 -16.97
CA GLN A 315 17.41 19.64 -16.02
C GLN A 315 18.08 20.91 -16.49
N THR A 316 17.98 21.22 -17.78
CA THR A 316 18.83 22.26 -18.36
C THR A 316 18.17 23.61 -18.47
N ASP A 317 16.85 23.70 -18.27
CA ASP A 317 16.14 24.97 -18.42
C ASP A 317 14.91 25.07 -17.51
N ASN A 318 15.02 25.84 -16.45
CA ASN A 318 13.89 26.19 -15.58
C ASN A 318 12.75 26.94 -16.30
N ASN A 319 12.84 27.15 -17.62
CA ASN A 319 11.93 27.98 -18.39
C ASN A 319 11.26 27.31 -19.59
N SER A 320 11.61 26.07 -19.95
CA SER A 320 10.93 25.38 -21.04
C SER A 320 10.33 24.06 -20.53
N ALA A 321 9.10 24.13 -20.06
CA ALA A 321 8.31 22.96 -19.75
C ALA A 321 8.05 22.18 -21.05
N TRP A 322 8.95 21.28 -21.42
CA TRP A 322 8.68 20.31 -22.46
C TRP A 322 7.73 19.26 -21.91
N SER A 323 6.74 18.88 -22.70
CA SER A 323 5.76 17.86 -22.34
C SER A 323 5.59 16.89 -23.51
N TYR A 324 5.44 15.62 -23.22
CA TYR A 324 4.98 14.64 -24.22
C TYR A 324 3.54 14.91 -24.64
N TYR A 325 2.74 15.47 -23.74
CA TYR A 325 1.37 15.91 -23.95
C TYR A 325 1.34 17.42 -24.32
N GLY A 326 0.43 18.18 -23.78
CA GLY A 326 0.32 19.60 -24.00
C GLY A 326 0.25 19.98 -25.48
N ALA A 327 1.14 20.87 -25.94
CA ALA A 327 1.18 21.33 -27.33
C ALA A 327 1.45 20.17 -28.33
N ASN A 328 2.24 19.18 -27.96
CA ASN A 328 2.51 18.02 -28.81
C ASN A 328 1.25 17.15 -29.02
N TYR A 329 0.45 16.94 -27.98
CA TYR A 329 -0.83 16.24 -28.11
C TYR A 329 -1.80 17.02 -29.00
N THR A 330 -1.91 18.35 -28.79
CA THR A 330 -2.72 19.24 -29.65
C THR A 330 -2.30 19.11 -31.12
N ALA A 331 -1.00 19.16 -31.40
CA ALA A 331 -0.48 19.02 -32.76
C ALA A 331 -0.79 17.64 -33.38
N ALA A 332 -0.63 16.56 -32.58
CA ALA A 332 -0.91 15.20 -33.02
C ALA A 332 -2.40 14.98 -33.35
N VAL A 333 -3.29 15.62 -32.62
CA VAL A 333 -4.74 15.59 -32.95
C VAL A 333 -5.04 16.40 -34.21
N LYS A 334 -4.50 17.62 -34.31
CA LYS A 334 -4.76 18.50 -35.45
C LYS A 334 -4.21 17.94 -36.80
N ASN A 335 -3.12 17.21 -36.76
CA ASN A 335 -2.57 16.58 -37.97
C ASN A 335 -3.13 15.17 -38.24
N GLY A 336 -4.02 14.66 -37.39
CA GLY A 336 -4.69 13.37 -37.58
C GLY A 336 -3.86 12.15 -37.11
N THR A 337 -2.65 12.34 -36.56
CA THR A 337 -1.84 11.22 -35.98
C THR A 337 -2.56 10.56 -34.81
N VAL A 338 -3.22 11.36 -33.99
CA VAL A 338 -4.13 10.88 -32.93
C VAL A 338 -5.56 11.24 -33.33
N PRO A 339 -6.48 10.27 -33.43
CA PRO A 339 -7.87 10.56 -33.71
C PRO A 339 -8.52 11.42 -32.63
N GLU A 340 -9.29 12.44 -32.99
CA GLU A 340 -9.93 13.34 -32.00
C GLU A 340 -10.89 12.59 -31.05
N TRP A 341 -11.51 11.50 -31.51
CA TRP A 341 -12.34 10.69 -30.62
C TRP A 341 -11.57 10.13 -29.42
N ARG A 342 -10.27 9.81 -29.58
CA ARG A 342 -9.44 9.28 -28.48
C ARG A 342 -9.17 10.37 -27.43
N LEU A 343 -8.89 11.61 -27.86
CA LEU A 343 -8.79 12.75 -26.93
C LEU A 343 -10.12 13.01 -26.21
N THR A 344 -11.22 12.94 -26.96
CA THR A 344 -12.56 13.13 -26.39
C THR A 344 -12.91 12.04 -25.38
N ASP A 345 -12.53 10.77 -25.63
CA ASP A 345 -12.68 9.67 -24.67
C ASP A 345 -11.84 9.89 -23.41
N ALA A 346 -10.55 10.26 -23.55
CA ALA A 346 -9.68 10.55 -22.43
C ALA A 346 -10.22 11.63 -21.51
N ALA A 347 -10.58 12.78 -22.09
CA ALA A 347 -11.20 13.87 -21.33
C ALA A 347 -12.54 13.46 -20.68
N THR A 348 -13.36 12.65 -21.38
CA THR A 348 -14.62 12.14 -20.83
C THR A 348 -14.35 11.22 -19.62
N ARG A 349 -13.37 10.32 -19.71
CA ARG A 349 -12.99 9.42 -18.61
C ARG A 349 -12.54 10.19 -17.37
N ILE A 350 -11.70 11.22 -17.54
CA ILE A 350 -11.22 12.07 -16.44
C ILE A 350 -12.38 12.83 -15.79
N MET A 351 -13.30 13.38 -16.58
CA MET A 351 -14.42 14.15 -16.07
C MET A 351 -15.55 13.28 -15.50
N THR A 352 -15.58 11.98 -15.79
CA THR A 352 -16.65 11.10 -15.31
C THR A 352 -16.66 10.98 -13.78
N PRO A 353 -15.55 10.61 -13.08
CA PRO A 353 -15.56 10.55 -11.63
C PRO A 353 -15.75 11.92 -10.95
N TYR A 354 -15.30 13.03 -11.58
CA TYR A 354 -15.59 14.37 -11.10
C TYR A 354 -17.10 14.63 -10.95
N PHE A 355 -17.88 14.24 -11.97
CA PHE A 355 -19.34 14.36 -11.91
C PHE A 355 -19.99 13.26 -11.06
N TRP A 356 -19.44 12.06 -11.04
CA TRP A 356 -19.97 10.95 -10.26
C TRP A 356 -19.89 11.20 -8.77
N LEU A 357 -18.77 11.75 -8.30
CA LEU A 357 -18.55 12.08 -6.89
C LEU A 357 -19.11 13.46 -6.49
N GLY A 358 -19.75 14.19 -7.42
CA GLY A 358 -20.37 15.48 -7.15
C GLY A 358 -19.38 16.60 -6.84
N GLN A 359 -18.15 16.51 -7.35
CA GLN A 359 -17.11 17.50 -7.13
C GLN A 359 -17.35 18.83 -7.87
N ASP A 360 -18.31 18.83 -8.78
CA ASP A 360 -18.79 20.03 -9.48
C ASP A 360 -19.75 20.91 -8.64
N ARG A 361 -20.06 20.51 -7.39
CA ARG A 361 -21.07 21.18 -6.59
C ARG A 361 -20.59 21.46 -5.17
N ASN A 362 -20.44 22.74 -4.86
CA ASN A 362 -20.05 23.18 -3.51
C ASN A 362 -18.81 22.45 -2.95
N TYR A 363 -17.87 22.07 -3.83
CA TYR A 363 -16.62 21.46 -3.38
C TYR A 363 -15.76 22.52 -2.69
N PRO A 364 -15.08 22.20 -1.57
CA PRO A 364 -14.24 23.15 -0.88
C PRO A 364 -13.10 23.68 -1.76
N SER A 365 -12.71 24.92 -1.56
CA SER A 365 -11.48 25.45 -2.18
C SER A 365 -10.23 24.81 -1.62
N VAL A 366 -9.20 24.68 -2.44
CA VAL A 366 -7.91 24.12 -2.02
C VAL A 366 -7.29 24.96 -0.90
N SER A 367 -6.86 24.27 0.16
CA SER A 367 -6.17 24.84 1.33
C SER A 367 -5.08 23.87 1.80
N LEU A 368 -4.02 23.77 1.00
CA LEU A 368 -2.83 22.92 1.24
C LEU A 368 -1.60 23.82 1.47
N GLU A 369 -1.71 24.80 2.34
CA GLU A 369 -0.61 25.70 2.60
C GLU A 369 0.33 25.14 3.67
N ASP A 370 1.62 25.33 3.49
CA ASP A 370 2.66 24.95 4.46
C ASP A 370 2.58 25.80 5.74
N ASP A 371 1.99 26.98 5.65
CA ASP A 371 1.74 27.82 6.83
C ASP A 371 0.55 27.30 7.64
N PRO A 372 0.79 26.74 8.83
CA PRO A 372 -0.26 26.18 9.67
C PRO A 372 -1.35 27.18 10.08
N ARG A 373 -1.06 28.48 10.04
CA ARG A 373 -2.04 29.53 10.35
C ARG A 373 -3.07 29.73 9.25
N ARG A 374 -2.76 29.29 8.03
CA ARG A 374 -3.59 29.42 6.81
C ARG A 374 -4.24 28.11 6.42
N SER A 375 -3.79 26.98 6.99
CA SER A 375 -4.35 25.68 6.73
C SER A 375 -5.71 25.51 7.41
N ILE A 376 -6.71 25.04 6.67
CA ILE A 376 -8.02 24.72 7.22
C ILE A 376 -7.90 23.49 8.12
N THR A 377 -8.32 23.63 9.38
CA THR A 377 -8.37 22.51 10.31
C THR A 377 -9.67 21.73 10.14
N ASN A 378 -9.58 20.38 10.10
CA ASN A 378 -10.76 19.53 10.06
C ASN A 378 -11.38 19.42 11.47
N ALA A 379 -12.64 19.79 11.61
CA ALA A 379 -13.38 19.69 12.89
C ALA A 379 -13.54 18.24 13.40
N GLN A 380 -13.36 17.24 12.53
CA GLN A 380 -13.49 15.82 12.87
C GLN A 380 -12.17 15.16 13.33
N ARG A 381 -11.06 15.88 13.38
CA ARG A 381 -9.73 15.32 13.70
C ARG A 381 -9.71 14.49 15.00
N GLN A 382 -10.43 14.92 16.03
CA GLN A 382 -10.45 14.16 17.27
C GLN A 382 -11.09 12.78 17.10
N ARG A 383 -12.14 12.68 16.29
CA ARG A 383 -12.80 11.42 15.95
C ARG A 383 -11.90 10.56 15.05
N HIS A 384 -11.20 11.17 14.10
CA HIS A 384 -10.25 10.48 13.22
C HIS A 384 -9.05 9.90 14.00
N ARG A 385 -8.59 10.59 15.06
CA ARG A 385 -7.62 10.01 15.99
C ARG A 385 -8.09 8.67 16.59
N MET A 386 -9.37 8.58 16.94
CA MET A 386 -9.93 7.33 17.47
C MET A 386 -9.89 6.22 16.42
N VAL A 387 -10.23 6.52 15.17
CA VAL A 387 -10.11 5.56 14.06
C VAL A 387 -8.65 5.13 13.88
N ALA A 388 -7.70 6.08 13.88
CA ALA A 388 -6.28 5.77 13.77
C ALA A 388 -5.80 4.85 14.91
N ARG A 389 -6.21 5.12 16.17
CA ARG A 389 -5.87 4.29 17.32
C ARG A 389 -6.47 2.90 17.25
N GLU A 390 -7.73 2.79 16.84
CA GLU A 390 -8.43 1.52 16.70
C GLU A 390 -7.78 0.64 15.63
N VAL A 391 -7.48 1.21 14.45
CA VAL A 391 -6.78 0.51 13.37
C VAL A 391 -5.37 0.10 13.81
N ALA A 392 -4.64 0.97 14.52
CA ALA A 392 -3.32 0.64 15.03
C ALA A 392 -3.35 -0.51 16.04
N ALA A 393 -4.28 -0.49 17.00
CA ALA A 393 -4.40 -1.53 18.02
C ALA A 393 -4.84 -2.89 17.40
N ALA A 394 -5.85 -2.87 16.51
CA ALA A 394 -6.33 -4.06 15.83
C ALA A 394 -5.31 -4.64 14.83
N GLY A 395 -4.42 -3.80 14.28
CA GLY A 395 -3.36 -4.20 13.34
C GLY A 395 -2.06 -4.67 14.01
N MET A 396 -1.92 -4.54 15.32
CA MET A 396 -0.79 -5.12 16.06
C MET A 396 -0.92 -6.63 16.14
N VAL A 397 0.18 -7.34 15.80
CA VAL A 397 0.20 -8.81 15.82
C VAL A 397 0.97 -9.33 17.01
N LEU A 398 0.36 -10.15 17.81
CA LEU A 398 1.03 -10.90 18.89
C LEU A 398 1.69 -12.14 18.28
N LEU A 399 3.03 -12.11 18.10
CA LEU A 399 3.76 -13.21 17.47
C LEU A 399 4.10 -14.34 18.43
N LYS A 400 4.44 -13.99 19.65
CA LYS A 400 4.81 -14.93 20.73
C LYS A 400 4.20 -14.45 22.04
N ASN A 401 3.72 -15.36 22.86
CA ASN A 401 3.30 -15.07 24.22
C ASN A 401 3.45 -16.30 25.13
N THR A 402 4.02 -16.08 26.31
CA THR A 402 4.11 -17.09 27.36
C THR A 402 3.18 -16.64 28.48
N PRO A 403 1.95 -17.15 28.56
CA PRO A 403 0.98 -16.69 29.53
C PRO A 403 1.34 -17.07 30.97
N GLY A 404 0.88 -16.24 31.93
CA GLY A 404 1.12 -16.47 33.35
C GLY A 404 1.61 -15.22 34.07
N LYS A 405 2.63 -15.38 34.94
CA LYS A 405 3.24 -14.25 35.65
C LYS A 405 4.17 -13.38 34.78
N LYS A 406 4.56 -13.87 33.62
CA LYS A 406 5.36 -13.21 32.59
C LYS A 406 4.58 -13.18 31.29
N GLY A 407 5.02 -12.35 30.33
CA GLY A 407 4.34 -12.14 29.06
C GLY A 407 3.21 -11.15 29.16
N LEU A 408 2.21 -11.29 28.28
CA LEU A 408 1.11 -10.36 28.10
C LEU A 408 -0.26 -11.03 28.42
N PRO A 409 -1.30 -10.26 28.86
CA PRO A 409 -1.24 -8.81 29.13
C PRO A 409 -0.49 -8.48 30.43
N LEU A 410 0.05 -7.25 30.51
CA LEU A 410 0.73 -6.73 31.70
C LEU A 410 -0.31 -6.50 32.83
N VAL A 411 -0.09 -7.10 33.97
CA VAL A 411 -0.95 -6.92 35.15
C VAL A 411 -0.17 -6.17 36.22
N LYS A 412 -0.35 -4.87 36.29
CA LYS A 412 0.25 -3.96 37.32
C LYS A 412 1.72 -4.28 37.58
N PRO A 413 2.62 -4.23 36.59
CA PRO A 413 4.03 -4.48 36.82
C PRO A 413 4.59 -3.45 37.79
N THR A 414 5.49 -3.88 38.67
CA THR A 414 6.10 -2.98 39.68
C THR A 414 7.03 -1.96 39.01
N ALA A 415 7.77 -2.39 37.97
CA ALA A 415 8.67 -1.55 37.21
C ALA A 415 8.70 -1.98 35.74
N ILE A 416 8.59 -1.04 34.85
CA ILE A 416 8.75 -1.22 33.40
C ILE A 416 9.96 -0.44 32.93
N ALA A 417 10.72 -1.02 32.00
CA ALA A 417 11.78 -0.29 31.31
C ALA A 417 11.62 -0.39 29.79
N LEU A 418 11.82 0.74 29.08
CA LEU A 418 11.81 0.81 27.65
C LEU A 418 13.22 1.04 27.09
N PHE A 419 13.52 0.42 25.94
CA PHE A 419 14.85 0.48 25.37
C PHE A 419 14.80 0.78 23.88
N GLY A 420 15.84 1.44 23.39
CA GLY A 420 16.06 1.71 21.97
C GLY A 420 15.52 3.07 21.51
N PRO A 421 16.10 3.60 20.44
CA PRO A 421 15.71 4.90 19.89
C PRO A 421 14.23 4.98 19.54
N ALA A 422 13.66 3.90 18.99
CA ALA A 422 12.27 3.83 18.57
C ALA A 422 11.22 3.88 19.71
N ALA A 423 11.66 3.82 20.97
CA ALA A 423 10.78 3.89 22.13
C ALA A 423 10.29 5.30 22.44
N GLY A 424 11.05 6.32 22.11
CA GLY A 424 10.79 7.71 22.49
C GLY A 424 10.53 8.63 21.30
N GLN A 425 10.49 9.92 21.59
CA GLN A 425 10.35 10.95 20.57
C GLN A 425 11.64 11.09 19.76
N ASN A 426 11.49 11.44 18.49
CA ASN A 426 12.62 11.78 17.65
C ASN A 426 13.23 13.12 18.13
N PRO A 427 14.54 13.17 18.44
CA PRO A 427 15.20 14.39 18.92
C PRO A 427 15.16 15.54 17.90
N TYR A 428 14.87 15.26 16.64
CA TYR A 428 14.77 16.25 15.57
C TYR A 428 13.33 16.67 15.28
N GLY A 429 12.35 16.11 16.00
CA GLY A 429 10.92 16.40 15.85
C GLY A 429 10.12 15.24 15.23
N PRO A 430 8.78 15.28 15.31
CA PRO A 430 7.93 14.18 14.90
C PRO A 430 7.88 13.94 13.39
N ASN A 431 8.27 14.90 12.56
CA ASN A 431 8.09 14.90 11.11
C ASN A 431 9.42 14.75 10.35
N GLN A 432 10.37 14.02 10.90
CA GLN A 432 11.67 13.82 10.28
C GLN A 432 11.73 12.67 9.27
N TYR A 433 10.61 12.03 9.01
CA TYR A 433 10.48 10.93 8.03
C TYR A 433 9.75 11.35 6.75
N GLY A 434 9.29 12.60 6.69
CA GLY A 434 8.23 13.04 5.79
C GLY A 434 8.55 12.93 4.30
N LEU A 435 9.76 13.17 3.85
CA LEU A 435 10.06 13.19 2.41
C LEU A 435 11.25 12.28 2.13
N GLY A 436 10.96 11.11 1.65
CA GLY A 436 11.80 10.12 0.99
C GLY A 436 13.30 10.15 1.25
N PRO A 437 13.80 9.43 2.25
CA PRO A 437 15.23 9.21 2.35
C PRO A 437 15.68 8.11 1.40
N SER A 438 16.84 8.26 0.81
CA SER A 438 17.58 7.10 0.33
C SER A 438 18.03 6.25 1.51
N ALA A 439 18.20 4.94 1.31
CA ALA A 439 18.65 4.00 2.36
C ALA A 439 20.06 4.29 2.87
N ASP A 440 20.81 5.05 2.13
CA ASP A 440 22.15 5.48 2.52
C ASP A 440 22.09 6.91 3.06
N PRO A 441 22.24 7.08 4.39
CA PRO A 441 22.28 8.41 4.99
C PRO A 441 23.42 9.30 4.46
N ALA A 442 24.44 8.69 3.82
CA ALA A 442 25.56 9.41 3.21
C ALA A 442 25.29 9.87 1.78
N ASN A 443 24.32 9.26 1.10
CA ASN A 443 23.99 9.51 -0.30
C ASN A 443 22.54 9.95 -0.50
N PHE A 444 21.94 10.57 0.52
CA PHE A 444 20.58 11.05 0.43
C PHE A 444 20.44 12.24 -0.51
N GLU A 445 19.78 12.00 -1.61
CA GLU A 445 19.26 13.06 -2.48
C GLU A 445 17.75 12.85 -2.66
N LEU A 446 17.00 13.90 -2.36
CA LEU A 446 15.60 13.97 -2.70
C LEU A 446 15.46 13.95 -4.21
N PRO A 447 14.72 13.02 -4.83
CA PRO A 447 14.57 12.93 -6.28
C PRO A 447 13.92 14.18 -6.91
N LEU A 448 13.51 15.16 -6.13
CA LEU A 448 12.64 16.27 -6.55
C LEU A 448 13.24 17.67 -6.27
N GLY A 449 14.56 17.78 -6.19
CA GLY A 449 15.23 19.10 -6.08
C GLY A 449 15.14 19.78 -4.70
N TYR A 450 14.62 19.10 -3.71
CA TYR A 450 14.76 19.48 -2.31
C TYR A 450 16.16 19.04 -1.88
N GLY A 451 17.12 19.92 -1.82
CA GLY A 451 18.52 19.64 -1.49
C GLY A 451 18.71 18.83 -0.21
N PRO A 452 19.97 18.50 0.17
CA PRO A 452 20.25 17.72 1.36
C PRO A 452 19.61 18.37 2.57
N THR A 453 18.54 17.74 3.06
CA THR A 453 17.83 18.24 4.24
C THR A 453 18.35 17.54 5.49
N PRO A 454 18.33 18.17 6.65
CA PRO A 454 18.64 17.51 7.93
C PRO A 454 17.72 16.34 8.25
N LEU A 455 16.70 16.09 7.42
CA LEU A 455 15.64 15.09 7.61
C LEU A 455 16.15 13.65 7.70
N THR A 456 17.30 13.36 7.06
CA THR A 456 17.91 12.02 7.09
C THR A 456 18.52 11.67 8.44
N ILE A 457 18.93 12.65 9.20
CA ILE A 457 19.59 12.45 10.50
C ILE A 457 18.61 11.81 11.51
N GLY A 458 17.32 12.06 11.33
CA GLY A 458 16.28 11.60 12.25
C GLY A 458 15.76 10.17 12.02
N ILE A 459 16.15 9.48 10.94
CA ILE A 459 15.61 8.16 10.63
C ILE A 459 15.97 7.14 11.70
N GLY A 460 14.94 6.51 12.27
CA GLY A 460 15.09 5.52 13.32
C GLY A 460 15.58 6.07 14.66
N GLN A 461 15.71 7.40 14.82
CA GLN A 461 16.10 8.04 16.08
C GLN A 461 14.91 8.28 17.02
N GLY A 462 13.72 7.87 16.63
CA GLY A 462 12.50 7.95 17.42
C GLY A 462 11.47 6.95 16.95
N THR A 463 10.27 7.03 17.50
CA THR A 463 9.12 6.19 17.13
C THR A 463 8.89 6.20 15.62
N LEU A 464 8.90 5.01 15.02
CA LEU A 464 8.64 4.83 13.60
C LEU A 464 7.14 4.59 13.39
N ALA A 465 6.45 5.59 12.89
CA ALA A 465 5.00 5.56 12.73
C ALA A 465 4.54 5.42 11.27
N VAL A 466 5.44 5.68 10.30
CA VAL A 466 5.21 5.58 8.85
C VAL A 466 6.53 5.28 8.14
N GLY A 467 6.47 4.78 6.90
CA GLY A 467 7.62 4.65 6.01
C GLY A 467 7.96 5.96 5.30
N GLY A 468 8.97 5.95 4.44
CA GLY A 468 9.43 7.13 3.71
C GLY A 468 8.83 7.28 2.32
N GLY A 469 8.90 8.49 1.75
CA GLY A 469 8.46 8.77 0.39
C GLY A 469 7.09 9.43 0.30
N SER A 470 6.47 9.33 -0.88
CA SER A 470 5.15 9.93 -1.16
C SER A 470 4.02 9.32 -0.31
N GLY A 471 4.18 8.08 0.18
CA GLY A 471 3.26 7.44 1.13
C GLY A 471 3.31 7.99 2.55
N SER A 472 4.22 8.93 2.88
CA SER A 472 4.34 9.50 4.21
C SER A 472 3.41 10.70 4.43
N THR A 473 3.08 10.96 5.71
CA THR A 473 2.30 12.14 6.12
C THR A 473 2.98 12.87 7.28
N PHE A 474 2.71 14.17 7.42
CA PHE A 474 3.16 14.94 8.56
C PHE A 474 2.17 14.87 9.71
N TYR A 475 2.71 14.60 10.89
CA TYR A 475 1.92 14.52 12.11
C TYR A 475 1.82 15.88 12.80
N PRO A 476 0.63 16.33 13.16
CA PRO A 476 0.51 17.47 14.09
C PRO A 476 0.96 17.09 15.50
N ARG A 477 0.93 15.78 15.79
CA ARG A 477 1.32 15.18 17.06
C ARG A 477 1.63 13.70 16.85
N LEU A 478 2.72 13.22 17.39
CA LEU A 478 3.06 11.80 17.47
C LEU A 478 3.13 11.40 18.95
N GLU A 479 2.36 10.38 19.32
CA GLU A 479 2.39 9.80 20.66
C GLU A 479 3.33 8.59 20.68
N ASP A 480 4.49 8.78 21.28
CA ASP A 480 5.51 7.73 21.41
C ASP A 480 5.19 6.71 22.52
N PRO A 481 5.80 5.50 22.48
CA PRO A 481 5.59 4.47 23.47
C PRO A 481 5.93 4.88 24.91
N ILE A 482 7.02 5.63 25.15
CA ILE A 482 7.41 6.08 26.49
C ILE A 482 6.33 6.98 27.08
N SER A 483 5.92 8.00 26.36
CA SER A 483 4.91 8.97 26.79
C SER A 483 3.59 8.28 27.13
N ALA A 484 3.13 7.36 26.26
CA ALA A 484 1.90 6.63 26.45
C ALA A 484 1.96 5.65 27.66
N ILE A 485 3.06 4.92 27.80
CA ILE A 485 3.27 3.99 28.92
C ILE A 485 3.41 4.74 30.24
N GLN A 486 4.13 5.87 30.30
CA GLN A 486 4.20 6.69 31.51
C GLN A 486 2.81 7.19 31.95
N GLN A 487 1.99 7.63 31.00
CA GLN A 487 0.62 8.07 31.33
C GLN A 487 -0.22 6.93 31.92
N ARG A 488 -0.07 5.71 31.38
CA ARG A 488 -0.80 4.53 31.90
C ARG A 488 -0.24 4.06 33.23
N ALA A 489 1.09 4.01 33.37
CA ALA A 489 1.79 3.56 34.57
C ALA A 489 1.48 4.40 35.81
N ASN A 490 1.23 5.70 35.63
CA ASN A 490 0.81 6.59 36.71
C ASN A 490 -0.48 6.13 37.41
N GLN A 491 -1.38 5.42 36.71
CA GLN A 491 -2.62 4.89 37.31
C GLN A 491 -2.38 3.73 38.27
N ASP A 492 -1.30 2.97 38.02
CA ASP A 492 -0.95 1.77 38.81
C ASP A 492 0.24 2.02 39.78
N LEU A 493 0.80 3.24 39.77
CA LEU A 493 2.02 3.59 40.50
C LEU A 493 3.23 2.73 40.09
N THR A 494 3.27 2.31 38.81
CA THR A 494 4.37 1.55 38.23
C THR A 494 5.58 2.48 37.99
N LEU A 495 6.77 2.06 38.40
CA LEU A 495 8.00 2.75 38.04
C LEU A 495 8.26 2.61 36.54
N VAL A 496 8.57 3.70 35.85
CA VAL A 496 8.98 3.66 34.44
C VAL A 496 10.39 4.21 34.28
N ASP A 497 11.30 3.39 33.76
CA ASP A 497 12.67 3.76 33.43
C ASP A 497 12.90 3.56 31.93
N TRP A 498 13.95 4.15 31.34
CA TRP A 498 14.23 3.97 29.92
C TRP A 498 15.68 4.24 29.55
N SER A 499 16.09 3.64 28.43
CA SER A 499 17.35 3.91 27.73
C SER A 499 17.10 3.97 26.24
N THR A 500 16.93 5.18 25.68
CA THR A 500 16.62 5.41 24.26
C THR A 500 17.86 5.44 23.36
N THR A 501 19.02 5.08 23.89
CA THR A 501 20.28 5.05 23.13
C THR A 501 20.61 3.64 22.65
N THR A 502 21.61 3.54 21.77
CA THR A 502 22.19 2.27 21.31
C THR A 502 23.26 1.73 22.25
N ASN A 503 23.43 2.33 23.45
CA ASN A 503 24.44 1.93 24.42
C ASN A 503 23.99 0.66 25.19
N LEU A 504 24.54 -0.48 24.83
CA LEU A 504 24.21 -1.78 25.40
C LEU A 504 24.55 -1.88 26.92
N THR A 505 25.58 -1.17 27.39
CA THR A 505 25.94 -1.13 28.81
C THR A 505 24.82 -0.44 29.61
N MET A 506 24.32 0.70 29.14
CA MET A 506 23.19 1.39 29.77
C MET A 506 21.92 0.53 29.70
N ALA A 507 21.65 -0.10 28.58
CA ALA A 507 20.52 -1.01 28.44
C ALA A 507 20.57 -2.15 29.47
N SER A 508 21.75 -2.79 29.62
CA SER A 508 21.95 -3.83 30.62
C SER A 508 21.74 -3.33 32.07
N PHE A 509 22.22 -2.12 32.39
CA PHE A 509 22.05 -1.54 33.72
C PHE A 509 20.60 -1.26 34.04
N VAL A 510 19.84 -0.65 33.13
CA VAL A 510 18.43 -0.33 33.30
C VAL A 510 17.57 -1.60 33.36
N ALA A 511 17.87 -2.62 32.51
CA ALA A 511 17.11 -3.86 32.42
C ALA A 511 17.07 -4.64 33.74
N ARG A 512 18.16 -4.66 34.50
CA ARG A 512 18.24 -5.38 35.80
C ARG A 512 17.31 -4.82 36.88
N ARG A 513 16.75 -3.66 36.70
CA ARG A 513 15.90 -2.96 37.67
C ARG A 513 14.41 -3.06 37.36
N ALA A 514 14.07 -3.62 36.21
CA ALA A 514 12.70 -3.72 35.75
C ALA A 514 12.13 -5.14 35.92
N THR A 515 10.82 -5.22 36.10
CA THR A 515 10.06 -6.48 36.14
C THR A 515 9.43 -6.81 34.78
N ALA A 516 9.39 -5.85 33.86
CA ALA A 516 9.05 -6.02 32.46
C ALA A 516 9.90 -5.07 31.60
N CYS A 517 10.52 -5.61 30.58
CA CYS A 517 11.44 -4.89 29.71
C CYS A 517 10.92 -4.87 28.28
N LEU A 518 10.81 -3.69 27.71
CA LEU A 518 10.23 -3.45 26.40
C LEU A 518 11.27 -2.87 25.44
N PRO A 519 12.13 -3.69 24.81
CA PRO A 519 12.98 -3.22 23.72
C PRO A 519 12.09 -2.87 22.51
N VAL A 520 12.15 -1.60 22.09
CA VAL A 520 11.43 -1.10 20.92
C VAL A 520 12.43 -0.92 19.80
N VAL A 521 12.26 -1.71 18.76
CA VAL A 521 13.15 -1.81 17.61
C VAL A 521 12.43 -1.50 16.32
N ALA A 522 13.15 -1.06 15.30
CA ALA A 522 12.55 -0.62 14.06
C ALA A 522 13.26 -1.15 12.82
N SER A 523 12.52 -1.28 11.73
CA SER A 523 13.06 -1.48 10.38
C SER A 523 12.37 -0.53 9.41
N PHE A 524 13.14 0.15 8.58
CA PHE A 524 12.68 1.26 7.74
C PHE A 524 12.98 1.02 6.26
N SER A 525 12.09 1.48 5.41
CA SER A 525 12.27 1.68 3.97
C SER A 525 11.34 2.80 3.47
N GLY A 526 11.46 3.12 2.21
CA GLY A 526 10.62 4.11 1.59
C GLY A 526 10.76 4.13 0.08
N GLU A 527 10.09 5.05 -0.55
CA GLU A 527 10.18 5.28 -1.97
C GLU A 527 11.63 5.64 -2.36
N GLY A 528 12.17 4.94 -3.35
CA GLY A 528 13.59 5.04 -3.73
C GLY A 528 14.54 4.25 -2.85
N VAL A 529 14.05 3.52 -1.84
CA VAL A 529 14.88 2.87 -0.82
C VAL A 529 14.39 1.47 -0.51
N ASP A 530 15.03 0.47 -1.08
CA ASP A 530 14.87 -0.92 -0.64
C ASP A 530 15.73 -1.20 0.61
N ARG A 531 15.47 -2.30 1.32
CA ARG A 531 16.14 -2.62 2.57
C ARG A 531 16.56 -4.07 2.66
N ASN A 532 17.55 -4.34 3.52
CA ASN A 532 17.78 -5.66 4.07
C ASN A 532 16.71 -5.99 5.11
N LEU A 533 16.51 -7.29 5.38
CA LEU A 533 15.54 -7.75 6.38
C LEU A 533 16.09 -7.69 7.81
N SER A 534 16.75 -6.60 8.16
CA SER A 534 17.40 -6.38 9.45
C SER A 534 16.79 -5.23 10.24
N LEU A 535 17.04 -5.21 11.53
CA LEU A 535 16.66 -4.13 12.42
C LEU A 535 17.66 -2.97 12.34
N LEU A 536 17.19 -1.75 12.48
CA LEU A 536 18.02 -0.55 12.57
C LEU A 536 18.81 -0.52 13.89
N HIS A 537 19.93 0.19 13.88
CA HIS A 537 20.71 0.54 15.08
C HIS A 537 21.14 -0.65 15.95
N ASN A 538 21.53 -1.77 15.34
CA ASN A 538 21.87 -3.02 16.03
C ASN A 538 20.74 -3.49 16.97
N GLY A 539 19.52 -3.44 16.49
CA GLY A 539 18.33 -3.81 17.24
C GLY A 539 18.39 -5.24 17.80
N ASP A 540 18.99 -6.17 17.07
CA ASP A 540 19.17 -7.56 17.51
C ASP A 540 20.05 -7.65 18.76
N ASP A 541 21.19 -6.96 18.80
CA ASP A 541 22.05 -6.89 19.97
C ASP A 541 21.37 -6.22 21.16
N LEU A 542 20.54 -5.22 20.90
CA LEU A 542 19.77 -4.55 21.95
C LEU A 542 18.77 -5.53 22.59
N VAL A 543 17.99 -6.24 21.79
CA VAL A 543 17.02 -7.22 22.30
C VAL A 543 17.70 -8.32 23.07
N ALA A 544 18.79 -8.90 22.54
CA ALA A 544 19.57 -9.94 23.20
C ALA A 544 20.18 -9.44 24.52
N THR A 545 20.72 -8.22 24.56
CA THR A 545 21.29 -7.61 25.77
C THR A 545 20.22 -7.41 26.84
N VAL A 546 19.06 -6.91 26.48
CA VAL A 546 17.95 -6.73 27.42
C VAL A 546 17.46 -8.09 27.94
N ALA A 547 17.27 -9.08 27.06
CA ALA A 547 16.83 -10.42 27.44
C ALA A 547 17.81 -11.15 28.35
N ASN A 548 19.13 -10.93 28.19
CA ASN A 548 20.16 -11.45 29.12
C ASN A 548 20.09 -10.86 30.53
N ASN A 549 19.40 -9.71 30.72
CA ASN A 549 19.35 -8.97 31.98
C ASN A 549 17.94 -8.79 32.57
N CYS A 550 16.90 -9.24 31.89
CA CYS A 550 15.50 -9.09 32.28
C CYS A 550 14.73 -10.34 31.88
N ASP A 551 14.16 -11.03 32.84
CA ASP A 551 13.51 -12.33 32.64
C ASP A 551 12.07 -12.25 32.11
N ASN A 552 11.56 -11.05 31.85
CA ASN A 552 10.30 -10.77 31.17
C ASN A 552 10.53 -9.69 30.11
N THR A 553 11.17 -10.09 29.01
CA THR A 553 11.49 -9.22 27.89
C THR A 553 10.45 -9.37 26.80
N ILE A 554 9.88 -8.24 26.37
CA ILE A 554 8.77 -8.14 25.41
C ILE A 554 9.18 -7.19 24.27
N PRO A 555 9.88 -7.67 23.24
CA PRO A 555 10.21 -6.85 22.08
C PRO A 555 8.97 -6.31 21.36
N ILE A 556 9.05 -5.03 20.97
CA ILE A 556 8.06 -4.32 20.18
C ILE A 556 8.75 -3.95 18.87
N VAL A 557 8.25 -4.47 17.76
CA VAL A 557 8.84 -4.29 16.44
C VAL A 557 8.00 -3.33 15.61
N GLN A 558 8.53 -2.15 15.32
CA GLN A 558 7.97 -1.18 14.39
C GLN A 558 8.61 -1.41 13.02
N SER A 559 7.84 -1.93 12.06
CA SER A 559 8.43 -2.36 10.79
C SER A 559 7.56 -2.07 9.58
N VAL A 560 8.23 -1.71 8.50
CA VAL A 560 7.66 -1.53 7.15
C VAL A 560 7.33 -2.85 6.43
N GLY A 561 7.81 -3.98 6.93
CA GLY A 561 7.65 -5.32 6.35
C GLY A 561 8.42 -6.36 7.14
N PRO A 562 8.59 -7.60 6.65
CA PRO A 562 9.21 -8.68 7.41
C PRO A 562 10.67 -8.38 7.77
N VAL A 563 11.13 -8.82 8.96
CA VAL A 563 12.52 -8.81 9.41
C VAL A 563 12.91 -10.17 9.95
N ASN A 564 14.19 -10.49 9.88
CA ASN A 564 14.75 -11.69 10.49
C ASN A 564 14.79 -11.53 12.01
N LEU A 565 14.28 -12.54 12.74
CA LEU A 565 14.16 -12.52 14.20
C LEU A 565 15.04 -13.57 14.89
N GLU A 566 15.76 -14.39 14.12
CA GLU A 566 16.44 -15.60 14.62
C GLU A 566 17.52 -15.33 15.65
N ALA A 567 18.08 -14.11 15.69
CA ALA A 567 19.10 -13.74 16.65
C ALA A 567 18.62 -13.79 18.12
N TRP A 568 17.30 -13.66 18.37
CA TRP A 568 16.80 -13.50 19.73
C TRP A 568 15.41 -14.13 20.00
N ILE A 569 14.68 -14.55 18.99
CA ILE A 569 13.28 -15.00 19.15
C ILE A 569 13.13 -16.22 20.07
N ASP A 570 14.13 -17.09 20.08
CA ASP A 570 14.14 -18.30 20.90
C ASP A 570 14.80 -18.10 22.27
N HIS A 571 15.24 -16.86 22.60
CA HIS A 571 15.79 -16.57 23.91
C HIS A 571 14.72 -16.83 25.01
N PRO A 572 15.04 -17.57 26.10
CA PRO A 572 14.05 -18.00 27.12
C PRO A 572 13.39 -16.82 27.85
N ASN A 573 14.06 -15.70 27.96
CA ASN A 573 13.55 -14.50 28.59
C ASN A 573 12.75 -13.58 27.64
N VAL A 574 12.70 -13.89 26.34
CA VAL A 574 11.77 -13.26 25.41
C VAL A 574 10.41 -13.95 25.54
N THR A 575 9.57 -13.39 26.39
CA THR A 575 8.31 -13.99 26.85
C THR A 575 7.11 -13.67 25.98
N ALA A 576 7.13 -12.50 25.30
CA ALA A 576 6.16 -12.12 24.30
C ALA A 576 6.82 -11.27 23.23
N VAL A 577 6.19 -11.14 22.06
CA VAL A 577 6.65 -10.27 20.95
C VAL A 577 5.44 -9.61 20.32
N ILE A 578 5.43 -8.28 20.28
CA ILE A 578 4.43 -7.48 19.56
C ILE A 578 5.04 -6.96 18.26
N TRP A 579 4.40 -7.32 17.15
CA TRP A 579 4.65 -6.74 15.85
C TRP A 579 3.74 -5.54 15.65
N ALA A 580 4.27 -4.34 15.90
CA ALA A 580 3.48 -3.12 15.96
C ALA A 580 3.18 -2.54 14.56
N ASN A 581 3.83 -3.05 13.51
CA ASN A 581 3.77 -2.46 12.17
C ASN A 581 4.05 -0.95 12.22
N LEU A 582 3.31 -0.14 11.45
CA LEU A 582 3.41 1.32 11.39
C LEU A 582 2.07 1.94 11.81
N GLY A 583 1.94 2.23 13.09
CA GLY A 583 0.66 2.56 13.74
C GLY A 583 0.18 4.01 13.57
N GLY A 584 0.88 4.86 12.78
CA GLY A 584 0.52 6.25 12.64
C GLY A 584 0.70 7.04 13.94
N GLN A 585 0.08 8.22 14.02
CA GLN A 585 0.25 9.15 15.14
C GLN A 585 -0.19 8.60 16.51
N GLU A 586 -1.06 7.60 16.54
CA GLU A 586 -1.62 7.03 17.77
C GLU A 586 -0.96 5.69 18.17
N LEU A 587 0.24 5.39 17.64
CA LEU A 587 0.95 4.13 17.89
C LEU A 587 1.16 3.87 19.39
N GLY A 588 1.61 4.86 20.16
CA GLY A 588 1.86 4.69 21.59
C GLY A 588 0.60 4.33 22.39
N PRO A 589 -0.51 5.10 22.31
CA PRO A 589 -1.77 4.76 22.96
C PRO A 589 -2.35 3.40 22.52
N ALA A 590 -2.27 3.07 21.23
CA ALA A 590 -2.70 1.77 20.71
C ALA A 590 -1.88 0.61 21.30
N LEU A 591 -0.57 0.81 21.43
CA LEU A 591 0.33 -0.16 22.06
C LEU A 591 -0.04 -0.38 23.53
N VAL A 592 -0.36 0.67 24.28
CA VAL A 592 -0.82 0.58 25.66
C VAL A 592 -2.12 -0.24 25.77
N ASP A 593 -3.07 -0.03 24.86
CA ASP A 593 -4.32 -0.79 24.83
C ASP A 593 -4.07 -2.29 24.70
N VAL A 594 -3.14 -2.68 23.84
CA VAL A 594 -2.76 -4.07 23.65
C VAL A 594 -1.96 -4.60 24.84
N LEU A 595 -0.90 -3.90 25.27
CA LEU A 595 -0.02 -4.37 26.35
C LEU A 595 -0.74 -4.63 27.67
N TYR A 596 -1.75 -3.81 28.00
CA TYR A 596 -2.51 -3.93 29.24
C TYR A 596 -3.85 -4.67 29.10
N GLY A 597 -4.14 -5.21 27.92
CA GLY A 597 -5.34 -6.02 27.69
C GLY A 597 -6.64 -5.24 27.58
N ALA A 598 -6.61 -3.94 27.37
CA ALA A 598 -7.80 -3.17 27.02
C ALA A 598 -8.32 -3.57 25.62
N VAL A 599 -7.40 -3.98 24.75
CA VAL A 599 -7.68 -4.61 23.47
C VAL A 599 -6.99 -5.98 23.45
N ASN A 600 -7.78 -7.03 23.22
CA ASN A 600 -7.26 -8.38 22.99
C ASN A 600 -6.69 -8.45 21.57
N PRO A 601 -5.40 -8.80 21.37
CA PRO A 601 -4.80 -8.87 20.05
C PRO A 601 -5.59 -9.74 19.08
N SER A 602 -5.89 -9.21 17.91
CA SER A 602 -6.55 -9.91 16.82
C SER A 602 -5.81 -9.80 15.50
N GLY A 603 -4.79 -8.95 15.42
CA GLY A 603 -3.99 -8.73 14.23
C GLY A 603 -3.34 -10.02 13.72
N ARG A 604 -3.22 -10.12 12.38
CA ARG A 604 -2.59 -11.26 11.70
C ARG A 604 -1.57 -10.75 10.70
N LEU A 605 -0.45 -11.48 10.54
CA LEU A 605 0.57 -11.16 9.55
C LEU A 605 -0.03 -11.18 8.14
N VAL A 606 0.39 -10.22 7.34
CA VAL A 606 0.00 -10.08 5.92
C VAL A 606 1.10 -10.52 4.96
N TYR A 607 2.13 -11.11 5.49
CA TYR A 607 3.27 -11.74 4.83
C TYR A 607 3.87 -12.81 5.74
N THR A 608 4.72 -13.64 5.18
CA THR A 608 5.49 -14.65 5.90
C THR A 608 6.76 -14.04 6.47
N ILE A 609 7.20 -14.44 7.67
CA ILE A 609 8.51 -14.08 8.26
C ILE A 609 9.42 -15.30 8.19
N ALA A 610 10.44 -15.25 7.35
CA ALA A 610 11.39 -16.33 7.13
C ALA A 610 12.34 -16.54 8.31
N ARG A 611 12.93 -17.74 8.39
CA ARG A 611 14.12 -18.00 9.22
C ARG A 611 15.41 -17.53 8.54
N ASN A 612 15.47 -17.70 7.22
CA ASN A 612 16.58 -17.20 6.42
C ASN A 612 16.04 -16.33 5.28
N ASP A 613 16.69 -15.24 5.02
CA ASP A 613 16.28 -14.30 3.97
C ASP A 613 16.26 -14.97 2.58
N SER A 614 17.15 -15.95 2.35
CA SER A 614 17.21 -16.75 1.12
C SER A 614 16.06 -17.76 0.91
N ASP A 615 15.19 -17.93 1.91
CA ASP A 615 14.05 -18.86 1.82
C ASP A 615 12.85 -18.25 1.10
N TYR A 616 12.81 -16.92 0.93
CA TYR A 616 11.80 -16.28 0.11
C TYR A 616 11.95 -16.68 -1.37
N ALA A 617 10.83 -16.87 -2.06
CA ALA A 617 10.84 -17.22 -3.47
C ALA A 617 11.52 -16.13 -4.33
N GLN A 618 11.37 -14.87 -3.94
CA GLN A 618 12.04 -13.71 -4.55
C GLN A 618 12.70 -12.85 -3.46
N PRO A 619 13.91 -13.24 -2.96
CA PRO A 619 14.53 -12.51 -1.86
C PRO A 619 15.27 -11.24 -2.30
N HIS A 620 15.56 -11.12 -3.61
CA HIS A 620 16.55 -10.17 -4.10
C HIS A 620 15.96 -8.83 -4.49
N ILE A 621 16.53 -7.78 -3.90
CA ILE A 621 16.46 -6.41 -4.38
C ILE A 621 17.68 -6.13 -5.28
N MET A 622 17.58 -5.14 -6.15
CA MET A 622 18.76 -4.69 -6.90
C MET A 622 19.73 -4.01 -5.95
N THR A 623 20.96 -4.51 -5.91
CA THR A 623 22.03 -3.97 -5.06
C THR A 623 23.07 -3.15 -5.83
N THR A 624 23.03 -3.22 -7.15
CA THR A 624 23.92 -2.48 -8.06
C THR A 624 23.16 -2.03 -9.29
N PRO A 625 23.49 -0.85 -9.85
CA PRO A 625 22.91 -0.41 -11.11
C PRO A 625 23.20 -1.40 -12.25
N GLN A 626 22.20 -1.70 -13.05
CA GLN A 626 22.32 -2.52 -14.25
C GLN A 626 21.74 -1.75 -15.45
N PRO A 627 22.32 -1.87 -16.64
CA PRO A 627 21.85 -1.09 -17.79
C PRO A 627 20.44 -1.47 -18.24
N TYR A 628 20.00 -2.74 -18.02
CA TYR A 628 18.68 -3.24 -18.44
C TYR A 628 18.19 -4.31 -17.48
N PRO A 629 17.77 -3.95 -16.29
CA PRO A 629 17.34 -4.95 -15.32
C PRO A 629 16.13 -5.73 -15.86
N GLN A 630 16.19 -7.04 -15.79
CA GLN A 630 15.11 -7.94 -16.14
C GLN A 630 14.70 -8.72 -14.90
N LEU A 631 13.58 -8.38 -14.31
CA LEU A 631 13.02 -9.08 -13.16
C LEU A 631 12.07 -10.17 -13.67
N ASN A 632 12.59 -11.39 -13.80
CA ASN A 632 11.77 -12.51 -14.21
C ASN A 632 11.02 -13.08 -13.01
N TYR A 633 9.71 -13.19 -13.10
CA TYR A 633 8.84 -13.75 -12.06
C TYR A 633 8.88 -15.30 -12.10
N THR A 634 10.05 -15.84 -11.75
CA THR A 634 10.31 -17.30 -11.84
C THR A 634 9.55 -18.13 -10.82
N GLU A 635 9.09 -17.51 -9.75
CA GLU A 635 8.21 -18.11 -8.75
C GLU A 635 6.77 -18.29 -9.26
N SER A 636 6.40 -17.58 -10.34
CA SER A 636 5.07 -17.60 -10.93
C SER A 636 4.00 -17.28 -9.87
N ILE A 637 2.91 -18.04 -9.79
CA ILE A 637 1.83 -17.85 -8.80
C ILE A 637 2.22 -18.18 -7.35
N SER A 638 3.45 -18.65 -7.12
CA SER A 638 3.92 -19.10 -5.79
C SER A 638 4.54 -17.96 -4.98
N VAL A 639 3.82 -16.88 -4.80
CA VAL A 639 4.23 -15.72 -4.00
C VAL A 639 4.06 -16.00 -2.51
N ASP A 640 5.00 -15.51 -1.68
CA ASP A 640 5.00 -15.56 -0.23
C ASP A 640 4.77 -16.97 0.33
N TYR A 641 3.78 -17.20 1.22
CA TYR A 641 3.50 -18.51 1.86
C TYR A 641 3.34 -19.66 0.85
N ARG A 642 2.84 -19.37 -0.34
CA ARG A 642 2.73 -20.36 -1.43
C ARG A 642 4.10 -20.84 -1.88
N GLY A 643 5.08 -19.92 -1.95
CA GLY A 643 6.47 -20.24 -2.27
C GLY A 643 7.16 -21.05 -1.17
N PHE A 644 6.94 -20.69 0.11
CA PHE A 644 7.45 -21.48 1.25
C PHE A 644 6.92 -22.90 1.23
N GLU A 645 5.62 -23.05 1.05
CA GLU A 645 4.98 -24.38 1.00
C GLU A 645 5.46 -25.21 -0.20
N ARG A 646 5.47 -24.63 -1.41
CA ARG A 646 5.95 -25.29 -2.63
C ARG A 646 7.38 -25.79 -2.51
N ASN A 647 8.25 -25.02 -1.87
CA ASN A 647 9.66 -25.32 -1.72
C ASN A 647 9.97 -26.11 -0.45
N GLY A 648 8.96 -26.53 0.33
CA GLY A 648 9.14 -27.26 1.58
C GLY A 648 9.97 -26.50 2.63
N LYS A 649 9.86 -25.18 2.66
CA LYS A 649 10.53 -24.31 3.62
C LYS A 649 9.63 -24.03 4.81
N ASP A 650 10.20 -24.08 6.02
CA ASP A 650 9.49 -23.78 7.27
C ASP A 650 9.91 -22.39 7.78
N PRO A 651 9.08 -21.36 7.61
CA PRO A 651 9.40 -20.01 8.07
C PRO A 651 9.31 -19.90 9.59
N ARG A 652 9.73 -18.77 10.15
CA ARG A 652 9.52 -18.46 11.56
C ARG A 652 8.06 -18.25 11.88
N TYR A 653 7.37 -17.46 11.06
CA TYR A 653 5.93 -17.23 11.17
C TYR A 653 5.30 -17.24 9.79
N TRP A 654 4.27 -18.04 9.65
CA TRP A 654 3.52 -18.15 8.42
C TRP A 654 2.58 -16.95 8.19
N PHE A 655 2.25 -16.68 6.95
CA PHE A 655 1.21 -15.74 6.57
C PHE A 655 -0.10 -16.03 7.34
N GLY A 656 -0.76 -14.99 7.81
CA GLY A 656 -1.98 -15.10 8.62
C GLY A 656 -1.75 -15.40 10.10
N HIS A 657 -0.48 -15.63 10.54
CA HIS A 657 -0.18 -15.91 11.94
C HIS A 657 -0.43 -14.70 12.85
N GLY A 658 -0.97 -14.96 14.01
CA GLY A 658 -1.15 -14.02 15.11
C GLY A 658 -1.86 -14.72 16.28
N LEU A 659 -1.43 -14.42 17.50
CA LEU A 659 -1.98 -14.95 18.73
C LEU A 659 -3.02 -13.99 19.33
N SER A 660 -3.81 -14.52 20.25
CA SER A 660 -4.77 -13.79 21.08
C SER A 660 -4.50 -14.08 22.56
N TYR A 661 -5.04 -13.28 23.45
CA TYR A 661 -5.09 -13.58 24.88
C TYR A 661 -6.13 -14.66 25.21
N SER A 662 -7.01 -14.98 24.25
CA SER A 662 -8.00 -16.05 24.32
C SER A 662 -7.64 -17.19 23.37
N ASN A 663 -8.19 -18.37 23.67
CA ASN A 663 -8.13 -19.51 22.76
C ASN A 663 -9.46 -19.67 22.04
N PHE A 664 -9.40 -20.05 20.76
CA PHE A 664 -10.58 -20.27 19.95
C PHE A 664 -10.58 -21.71 19.40
N THR A 665 -11.76 -22.34 19.44
CA THR A 665 -11.99 -23.66 18.88
C THR A 665 -12.93 -23.58 17.69
N TYR A 666 -12.72 -24.46 16.72
CA TYR A 666 -13.43 -24.54 15.44
C TYR A 666 -14.13 -25.91 15.35
N SER A 667 -15.39 -25.93 14.92
CA SER A 667 -16.17 -27.17 14.78
C SER A 667 -17.23 -27.06 13.68
N ASP A 668 -17.87 -28.19 13.38
CA ASP A 668 -19.11 -28.31 12.61
C ASP A 668 -19.01 -27.75 11.18
N LEU A 669 -17.89 -28.05 10.48
CA LEU A 669 -17.70 -27.60 9.11
C LEU A 669 -18.70 -28.25 8.14
N VAL A 670 -19.41 -27.41 7.40
CA VAL A 670 -20.29 -27.81 6.31
C VAL A 670 -19.87 -27.07 5.05
N VAL A 671 -19.58 -27.81 3.98
CA VAL A 671 -19.24 -27.30 2.65
C VAL A 671 -20.32 -27.76 1.68
N LYS A 672 -20.95 -26.84 0.98
CA LYS A 672 -22.02 -27.16 0.02
C LYS A 672 -22.01 -26.23 -1.18
N THR A 673 -22.38 -26.75 -2.35
CA THR A 673 -22.64 -25.91 -3.52
C THR A 673 -23.87 -25.03 -3.28
N HIS A 674 -23.83 -23.82 -3.80
CA HIS A 674 -25.00 -22.94 -3.80
C HIS A 674 -26.06 -23.49 -4.77
N ALA A 675 -27.33 -23.51 -4.35
CA ALA A 675 -28.42 -24.08 -5.15
C ALA A 675 -28.59 -23.34 -6.48
N GLY A 676 -28.64 -24.08 -7.59
CA GLY A 676 -28.91 -23.55 -8.95
C GLY A 676 -27.70 -23.24 -9.82
N LEU A 677 -26.46 -23.46 -9.34
CA LEU A 677 -25.23 -23.06 -10.04
C LEU A 677 -24.57 -24.13 -10.92
N SER A 678 -24.89 -25.41 -10.77
CA SER A 678 -24.13 -26.49 -11.41
C SER A 678 -24.03 -26.44 -12.94
N GLU A 679 -25.06 -25.91 -13.63
CA GLU A 679 -25.00 -25.76 -15.09
C GLU A 679 -24.37 -24.41 -15.51
N SER A 680 -24.60 -23.31 -14.76
CA SER A 680 -24.00 -22.04 -15.07
C SER A 680 -22.48 -22.02 -14.89
N LEU A 681 -21.93 -22.83 -13.97
CA LEU A 681 -20.49 -22.93 -13.75
C LEU A 681 -19.74 -23.49 -14.96
N LYS A 682 -20.39 -24.26 -15.82
CA LYS A 682 -19.80 -24.87 -17.03
C LYS A 682 -19.81 -23.97 -18.25
N GLN A 683 -20.52 -22.82 -18.19
CA GLN A 683 -20.56 -21.89 -19.32
C GLN A 683 -19.28 -21.04 -19.38
N PRO A 684 -18.68 -20.83 -20.56
CA PRO A 684 -17.48 -20.01 -20.70
C PRO A 684 -17.74 -18.56 -20.20
N ILE A 685 -16.75 -18.02 -19.51
CA ILE A 685 -16.71 -16.60 -19.13
C ILE A 685 -16.40 -15.77 -20.38
N GLN A 686 -17.06 -14.61 -20.51
CA GLN A 686 -16.80 -13.69 -21.61
C GLN A 686 -15.55 -12.84 -21.33
N TYR A 687 -14.74 -12.63 -22.38
CA TYR A 687 -13.57 -11.75 -22.27
C TYR A 687 -13.96 -10.29 -22.10
N VAL A 688 -15.01 -9.85 -22.78
CA VAL A 688 -15.53 -8.47 -22.66
C VAL A 688 -16.43 -8.37 -21.44
N ALA A 689 -16.08 -7.47 -20.54
CA ALA A 689 -16.84 -7.23 -19.31
C ALA A 689 -18.30 -6.80 -19.59
N ASP A 690 -19.22 -7.33 -18.81
CA ASP A 690 -20.60 -6.86 -18.71
C ASP A 690 -20.90 -6.14 -17.38
N ALA A 691 -19.91 -6.19 -16.45
CA ALA A 691 -19.94 -5.48 -15.18
C ALA A 691 -18.53 -4.99 -14.82
N PRO A 692 -18.37 -3.99 -13.93
CA PRO A 692 -17.07 -3.62 -13.39
C PRO A 692 -16.40 -4.81 -12.69
N GLY A 693 -15.16 -5.10 -13.07
CA GLY A 693 -14.39 -6.25 -12.59
C GLY A 693 -14.42 -7.46 -13.51
N GLY A 694 -15.15 -7.42 -14.64
CA GLY A 694 -15.19 -8.47 -15.66
C GLY A 694 -16.58 -8.98 -15.99
N ASP A 695 -16.69 -10.25 -16.33
CA ASP A 695 -17.98 -10.94 -16.49
C ASP A 695 -18.67 -11.04 -15.11
N SER A 696 -19.89 -10.53 -14.99
CA SER A 696 -20.66 -10.50 -13.74
C SER A 696 -20.79 -11.86 -13.05
N ARG A 697 -20.83 -12.92 -13.85
CA ARG A 697 -20.97 -14.31 -13.37
C ARG A 697 -19.74 -14.79 -12.57
N LEU A 698 -18.59 -14.14 -12.71
CA LEU A 698 -17.40 -14.43 -11.90
C LEU A 698 -17.66 -14.23 -10.40
N TYR A 699 -18.58 -13.35 -10.06
CA TYR A 699 -18.90 -12.99 -8.68
C TYR A 699 -20.14 -13.68 -8.12
N ASP A 700 -20.76 -14.59 -8.91
CA ASP A 700 -21.83 -15.44 -8.41
C ASP A 700 -21.31 -16.39 -7.32
N VAL A 701 -22.07 -16.51 -6.23
CA VAL A 701 -21.73 -17.43 -5.15
C VAL A 701 -21.81 -18.88 -5.64
N ALA A 702 -20.68 -19.58 -5.60
CA ALA A 702 -20.56 -20.97 -6.03
C ALA A 702 -20.61 -21.97 -4.86
N ILE A 703 -19.90 -21.65 -3.77
CA ILE A 703 -19.79 -22.53 -2.60
C ILE A 703 -20.12 -21.73 -1.34
N VAL A 704 -20.87 -22.36 -0.44
CA VAL A 704 -21.15 -21.85 0.90
C VAL A 704 -20.42 -22.73 1.91
N VAL A 705 -19.63 -22.08 2.77
CA VAL A 705 -18.85 -22.72 3.83
C VAL A 705 -19.37 -22.23 5.18
N GLU A 706 -19.86 -23.13 6.01
CA GLU A 706 -20.42 -22.83 7.33
C GLU A 706 -19.66 -23.64 8.38
N PHE A 707 -19.35 -22.99 9.51
CA PHE A 707 -18.71 -23.63 10.64
C PHE A 707 -19.00 -22.86 11.93
N GLN A 708 -18.59 -23.39 13.07
CA GLN A 708 -18.80 -22.77 14.36
C GLN A 708 -17.46 -22.42 15.00
N LEU A 709 -17.37 -21.21 15.57
CA LEU A 709 -16.28 -20.75 16.43
C LEU A 709 -16.75 -20.68 17.87
N ARG A 710 -15.87 -21.00 18.83
CA ARG A 710 -16.08 -20.77 20.25
C ARG A 710 -14.87 -20.11 20.85
N ASN A 711 -15.10 -19.09 21.69
CA ASN A 711 -14.09 -18.51 22.54
C ASN A 711 -14.03 -19.34 23.85
N GLU A 712 -12.87 -19.94 24.12
CA GLU A 712 -12.63 -20.72 25.34
C GLU A 712 -12.10 -19.86 26.49
N GLY A 713 -12.06 -18.55 26.29
CA GLY A 713 -11.66 -17.58 27.30
C GLY A 713 -10.13 -17.40 27.43
N PRO A 714 -9.69 -16.63 28.43
CA PRO A 714 -10.50 -15.92 29.47
C PRO A 714 -10.90 -14.47 29.14
N TRP A 715 -10.80 -14.04 27.89
CA TRP A 715 -11.07 -12.66 27.44
C TRP A 715 -12.11 -12.65 26.33
N ASP A 716 -12.94 -11.61 26.29
CA ASP A 716 -13.63 -11.27 25.04
C ASP A 716 -12.58 -11.06 23.95
N GLY A 717 -12.81 -11.56 22.74
CA GLY A 717 -11.81 -11.50 21.69
C GLY A 717 -12.39 -11.56 20.30
N THR A 718 -11.53 -11.27 19.36
CA THR A 718 -11.84 -11.36 17.93
C THR A 718 -10.98 -12.45 17.31
N GLU A 719 -11.61 -13.40 16.64
CA GLU A 719 -10.93 -14.41 15.84
C GLU A 719 -11.02 -14.07 14.35
N ILE A 720 -9.96 -14.43 13.63
CA ILE A 720 -9.88 -14.24 12.18
C ILE A 720 -9.80 -15.61 11.49
N PRO A 721 -10.95 -16.26 11.26
CA PRO A 721 -10.97 -17.51 10.49
C PRO A 721 -10.61 -17.21 9.04
N GLN A 722 -9.65 -17.98 8.53
CA GLN A 722 -9.09 -17.83 7.18
C GLN A 722 -9.48 -19.07 6.38
N LEU A 723 -10.08 -18.86 5.20
CA LEU A 723 -10.45 -19.91 4.28
C LEU A 723 -9.40 -20.01 3.17
N TYR A 724 -8.78 -21.16 3.11
CA TYR A 724 -7.86 -21.53 2.04
C TYR A 724 -8.47 -22.60 1.16
N LEU A 725 -8.14 -22.58 -0.12
CA LEU A 725 -8.63 -23.52 -1.11
C LEU A 725 -7.47 -24.24 -1.79
N GLU A 726 -7.46 -25.59 -1.71
CA GLU A 726 -6.67 -26.42 -2.59
C GLU A 726 -7.53 -26.74 -3.81
N MET A 727 -7.07 -26.34 -4.98
CA MET A 727 -7.78 -26.55 -6.24
C MET A 727 -7.43 -27.92 -6.84
N PRO A 728 -8.29 -28.45 -7.72
CA PRO A 728 -7.95 -29.65 -8.51
C PRO A 728 -6.63 -29.47 -9.28
N PRO A 729 -5.88 -30.54 -9.56
CA PRO A 729 -4.59 -30.48 -10.27
C PRO A 729 -4.64 -29.75 -11.61
N GLU A 730 -5.78 -29.81 -12.30
CA GLU A 730 -6.01 -29.10 -13.57
C GLU A 730 -5.74 -27.60 -13.47
N ALA A 731 -6.06 -26.98 -12.34
CA ALA A 731 -5.80 -25.56 -12.10
C ALA A 731 -4.32 -25.21 -12.09
N GLY A 732 -3.42 -26.20 -11.95
CA GLY A 732 -1.97 -25.98 -11.92
C GLY A 732 -1.48 -25.20 -10.70
N ASN A 733 -2.30 -25.08 -9.66
CA ASN A 733 -1.93 -24.41 -8.41
C ASN A 733 -1.22 -25.43 -7.50
N PRO A 734 0.05 -25.20 -7.14
CA PRO A 734 0.83 -26.19 -6.42
C PRO A 734 0.45 -26.32 -4.94
N THR A 735 -0.25 -25.32 -4.39
CA THR A 735 -0.53 -25.20 -2.96
C THR A 735 -1.90 -24.59 -2.73
N LYS A 736 -2.29 -24.48 -1.47
CA LYS A 736 -3.50 -23.76 -1.07
C LYS A 736 -3.39 -22.26 -1.31
N ILE A 737 -4.52 -21.61 -1.57
CA ILE A 737 -4.63 -20.18 -1.82
C ILE A 737 -5.71 -19.59 -0.91
N LEU A 738 -5.47 -18.39 -0.33
CA LEU A 738 -6.48 -17.66 0.44
C LEU A 738 -7.64 -17.26 -0.48
N ARG A 739 -8.88 -17.52 -0.03
CA ARG A 739 -10.11 -17.17 -0.76
C ARG A 739 -11.24 -16.69 0.14
N GLY A 740 -10.98 -16.53 1.44
CA GLY A 740 -11.94 -15.94 2.34
C GLY A 740 -11.39 -15.69 3.72
N PHE A 741 -11.95 -14.73 4.39
CA PHE A 741 -11.73 -14.46 5.82
C PHE A 741 -12.91 -13.67 6.39
N ASP A 742 -13.02 -13.71 7.71
CA ASP A 742 -13.95 -12.87 8.46
C ASP A 742 -13.29 -12.33 9.73
N ASN A 743 -13.90 -11.33 10.34
CA ASN A 743 -13.48 -10.74 11.60
C ASN A 743 -14.61 -10.96 12.61
N VAL A 744 -14.47 -11.98 13.47
CA VAL A 744 -15.55 -12.50 14.30
C VAL A 744 -15.30 -12.18 15.77
N GLN A 745 -16.06 -11.23 16.29
CA GLN A 745 -16.00 -10.88 17.71
C GLN A 745 -16.83 -11.86 18.55
N ILE A 746 -16.22 -12.49 19.56
CA ILE A 746 -16.85 -13.53 20.39
C ILE A 746 -16.51 -13.26 21.86
N ARG A 747 -17.55 -13.18 22.72
CA ARG A 747 -17.34 -13.06 24.15
C ARG A 747 -16.78 -14.33 24.77
N ASP A 748 -16.16 -14.19 25.93
CA ASP A 748 -15.68 -15.33 26.71
C ASP A 748 -16.78 -16.39 26.91
N GLY A 749 -16.49 -17.64 26.53
CA GLY A 749 -17.39 -18.79 26.62
C GLY A 749 -18.48 -18.87 25.55
N GLU A 750 -18.68 -17.82 24.73
CA GLU A 750 -19.71 -17.79 23.67
C GLU A 750 -19.29 -18.54 22.39
N ARG A 751 -20.29 -18.81 21.55
CA ARG A 751 -20.16 -19.42 20.23
C ARG A 751 -20.75 -18.53 19.17
N GLN A 752 -20.14 -18.54 17.99
CA GLN A 752 -20.64 -17.87 16.79
C GLN A 752 -20.64 -18.80 15.59
N ASN A 753 -21.71 -18.75 14.80
CA ASN A 753 -21.75 -19.41 13.49
C ASN A 753 -21.15 -18.48 12.45
N VAL A 754 -20.20 -18.98 11.70
CA VAL A 754 -19.51 -18.25 10.64
C VAL A 754 -19.96 -18.80 9.29
N ARG A 755 -20.18 -17.92 8.34
CA ARG A 755 -20.51 -18.26 6.98
C ARG A 755 -19.62 -17.51 6.02
N LEU A 756 -18.86 -18.25 5.22
CA LEU A 756 -18.01 -17.72 4.14
C LEU A 756 -18.56 -18.17 2.79
N PHE A 757 -18.29 -17.36 1.79
CA PHE A 757 -18.74 -17.62 0.42
C PHE A 757 -17.54 -17.66 -0.50
N LEU A 758 -17.51 -18.65 -1.38
CA LEU A 758 -16.61 -18.68 -2.52
C LEU A 758 -17.41 -18.36 -3.77
N THR A 759 -16.92 -17.40 -4.52
CA THR A 759 -17.50 -17.04 -5.81
C THR A 759 -17.00 -17.96 -6.91
N ARG A 760 -17.58 -17.87 -8.10
CA ARG A 760 -17.08 -18.59 -9.28
C ARG A 760 -15.62 -18.20 -9.57
N LYS A 761 -15.22 -16.94 -9.42
CA LYS A 761 -13.84 -16.48 -9.58
C LYS A 761 -12.89 -17.21 -8.63
N ASP A 762 -13.31 -17.41 -7.36
CA ASP A 762 -12.47 -18.04 -6.33
C ASP A 762 -12.15 -19.51 -6.61
N ILE A 763 -13.00 -20.21 -7.37
CA ILE A 763 -12.84 -21.61 -7.78
C ILE A 763 -12.37 -21.75 -9.23
N SER A 764 -12.02 -20.65 -9.89
CA SER A 764 -11.51 -20.61 -11.27
C SER A 764 -10.00 -20.39 -11.29
N TYR A 765 -9.37 -20.87 -12.36
CA TYR A 765 -8.01 -20.55 -12.76
C TYR A 765 -8.02 -19.82 -14.11
N TRP A 766 -6.93 -19.15 -14.42
CA TRP A 766 -6.77 -18.52 -15.74
C TRP A 766 -6.25 -19.53 -16.75
N ASP A 767 -7.06 -19.82 -17.76
CA ASP A 767 -6.65 -20.64 -18.91
C ASP A 767 -5.89 -19.76 -19.91
N VAL A 768 -4.58 -19.95 -19.96
CA VAL A 768 -3.66 -19.19 -20.82
C VAL A 768 -3.95 -19.43 -22.32
N VAL A 769 -4.46 -20.61 -22.68
CA VAL A 769 -4.77 -20.93 -24.09
C VAL A 769 -6.12 -20.35 -24.49
N GLY A 770 -7.12 -20.50 -23.65
CA GLY A 770 -8.47 -20.00 -23.88
C GLY A 770 -8.63 -18.51 -23.58
N GLN A 771 -7.66 -17.89 -22.91
CA GLN A 771 -7.68 -16.48 -22.46
C GLN A 771 -8.95 -16.16 -21.68
N THR A 772 -9.28 -17.01 -20.69
CA THR A 772 -10.50 -16.90 -19.92
C THR A 772 -10.37 -17.56 -18.54
N TRP A 773 -11.29 -17.21 -17.63
CA TRP A 773 -11.42 -17.89 -16.35
C TRP A 773 -12.21 -19.18 -16.49
N VAL A 774 -11.65 -20.29 -16.03
CA VAL A 774 -12.22 -21.64 -16.11
C VAL A 774 -12.36 -22.22 -14.71
N VAL A 775 -13.53 -22.75 -14.38
CA VAL A 775 -13.74 -23.52 -13.15
C VAL A 775 -13.06 -24.89 -13.33
N ALA A 776 -12.17 -25.25 -12.41
CA ALA A 776 -11.48 -26.54 -12.49
C ALA A 776 -12.42 -27.70 -12.20
N ASP A 777 -12.32 -28.77 -12.99
CA ASP A 777 -13.06 -30.02 -12.73
C ASP A 777 -12.35 -30.87 -11.66
N GLY A 778 -13.11 -31.38 -10.70
CA GLY A 778 -12.58 -32.35 -9.72
C GLY A 778 -12.81 -31.96 -8.26
N THR A 779 -11.93 -32.45 -7.39
CA THR A 779 -12.07 -32.28 -5.94
C THR A 779 -11.38 -31.01 -5.47
N PHE A 780 -12.16 -30.11 -4.89
CA PHE A 780 -11.68 -28.96 -4.12
C PHE A 780 -11.56 -29.34 -2.64
N THR A 781 -10.48 -28.90 -1.99
CA THR A 781 -10.35 -29.01 -0.54
C THR A 781 -10.48 -27.64 0.08
N VAL A 782 -11.49 -27.47 0.94
CA VAL A 782 -11.71 -26.27 1.75
C VAL A 782 -11.01 -26.46 3.09
N LEU A 783 -10.12 -25.54 3.41
CA LEU A 783 -9.32 -25.51 4.62
C LEU A 783 -9.69 -24.27 5.43
N ILE A 784 -10.13 -24.45 6.66
CA ILE A 784 -10.37 -23.33 7.59
C ILE A 784 -9.28 -23.34 8.65
N GLY A 785 -8.62 -22.22 8.83
CA GLY A 785 -7.51 -22.11 9.77
C GLY A 785 -7.41 -20.74 10.44
N ALA A 786 -6.51 -20.67 11.42
CA ALA A 786 -6.10 -19.44 12.09
C ALA A 786 -4.87 -18.80 11.40
N SER A 787 -4.23 -19.50 10.48
CA SER A 787 -3.18 -19.03 9.58
C SER A 787 -3.03 -19.97 8.38
N SER A 788 -2.17 -19.66 7.42
CA SER A 788 -1.91 -20.54 6.28
C SER A 788 -1.35 -21.92 6.68
N ASN A 789 -0.78 -22.07 7.87
CA ASN A 789 -0.25 -23.34 8.37
C ASN A 789 -1.03 -23.92 9.55
N ASP A 790 -1.80 -23.12 10.26
CA ASP A 790 -2.63 -23.59 11.39
C ASP A 790 -4.05 -23.90 10.90
N ILE A 791 -4.19 -25.04 10.18
CA ILE A 791 -5.48 -25.49 9.64
C ILE A 791 -6.23 -26.27 10.73
N ARG A 792 -7.46 -25.86 11.01
CA ARG A 792 -8.33 -26.39 12.05
C ARG A 792 -9.43 -27.30 11.54
N LEU A 793 -9.98 -26.99 10.35
CA LEU A 793 -11.04 -27.79 9.74
C LEU A 793 -10.70 -28.03 8.26
N LYS A 794 -11.11 -29.23 7.79
CA LYS A 794 -10.93 -29.65 6.39
C LYS A 794 -12.20 -30.26 5.86
N GLY A 795 -12.65 -29.79 4.71
CA GLY A 795 -13.79 -30.34 3.98
C GLY A 795 -13.49 -30.48 2.50
N THR A 796 -14.22 -31.30 1.80
CA THR A 796 -14.04 -31.52 0.35
C THR A 796 -15.35 -31.32 -0.38
N LEU A 797 -15.24 -30.89 -1.64
CA LEU A 797 -16.36 -30.76 -2.56
C LEU A 797 -15.90 -31.13 -3.95
N ILE A 798 -16.75 -31.83 -4.71
CA ILE A 798 -16.50 -32.18 -6.12
C ILE A 798 -17.39 -31.28 -6.99
N ILE A 799 -16.77 -30.63 -7.96
CA ILE A 799 -17.45 -29.82 -8.97
C ILE A 799 -17.30 -30.46 -10.33
#